data_4a8746afe2eda53557e5c963e9c07b44
#
_entry.id   4a8746afe2eda53557e5c963e9c07b44
#
_cell.length_a   1.000
_cell.length_b   1.000
_cell.length_c   1.000
_cell.angle_alpha   90.00
_cell.angle_beta   90.00
_cell.angle_gamma   90.00
#
_symmetry.space_group_name_H-M   'P 1'
#
loop_
_entity.id
_entity.type
_entity.pdbx_description
1 polymer ?
#
loop_
_entity_poly.entity_id
_entity_poly.type
_entity_poly.pdbx_seq_one_letter_code
_entity_poly.pdbx_strand_id
1 'polypeptide(L)'
;MFKQRCFRLLLLASAIATSLSASAYDFESAGIYYNITGNNTVEVTYSDRDNNTYSGSVSVPETVTNNGTEYSVTKIGEYAFKGSAVTSVSMPECITSIGAVAFYGCKNFESVALPESLTTLGNVAFSFCSSLKAIKIPSGVTAIPERCFEGCSSLESVTIPEGVTTIEAAAFWSCNLKELTLPSTITSIGNGAFCNNGNLQSIICNAATPPTLGDDAFYGSTIQDVKVPLASIVAYRKAYGWKDFSNYYGGEMIADGITYHIDENGATITAADSSLTETNIPSSVEFEGNQYSVIKINDNVFADNTNLTAVTLPEGLVEIGAYAFRKCKNLESVALPESLTTLGSEAFRSCKSLKAVKIPSGVTVIPSSCFSECSSLESVTIPEGVTTIEAAAFRSCNLNALTLPESLITLGSETFRSCKSLKAVKIPSGVTAIPERCFSACSSLECVTIPEGVTTIGSEAFFYSKIKELILPSTVAEIGRSAYYRIQSIVCNAVIPPVLGDNAFGSSVKDIKVPLQSIASYRKTYGWKDFSNYYGEEMNADGITYWINEKEAMVAAAEAALTEANILSSVEFGGNQYAVIKINEKVFSGNTNLTTVTLPEGLVEIGNSAFSECQNFESVTLPESLTTLGSGAFSSCSSLKTIKIPSGVTAIPSSCFGDCSSLESVTIPEGVTDIGSSAFSDCIYNHRTTKTNQKYPSVNL
;
A
#
# COMPACT_ATOMS: atom_id res chain seq x y z
N MET A 1 -7.13 21.93 22.47
CA MET A 1 -7.61 22.85 23.52
C MET A 1 -6.41 23.46 24.25
N PHE A 2 -5.44 24.07 23.50
CA PHE A 2 -4.21 24.71 24.05
C PHE A 2 -3.76 25.89 23.20
N LYS A 3 -4.70 26.69 22.67
CA LYS A 3 -4.43 27.88 21.82
C LYS A 3 -4.76 29.22 22.49
N GLN A 4 -4.87 29.30 23.82
CA GLN A 4 -5.37 30.55 24.45
C GLN A 4 -4.69 30.95 25.77
N ARG A 5 -3.42 30.60 26.05
CA ARG A 5 -2.77 30.99 27.29
C ARG A 5 -1.50 31.87 27.23
N CYS A 6 -1.03 32.28 26.04
CA CYS A 6 0.12 33.16 25.89
C CYS A 6 -0.18 34.63 25.55
N PHE A 7 -1.41 35.12 25.72
CA PHE A 7 -1.77 36.48 25.28
C PHE A 7 -2.24 37.41 26.41
N ARG A 8 -1.92 37.10 27.68
CA ARG A 8 -2.29 38.01 28.78
C ARG A 8 -1.19 38.05 29.83
N LEU A 9 -0.19 38.93 29.59
CA LEU A 9 0.63 39.56 30.67
C LEU A 9 1.57 40.61 30.08
N LEU A 10 1.03 41.71 29.54
CA LEU A 10 1.77 42.95 29.28
C LEU A 10 0.79 44.07 28.95
N LEU A 11 -0.05 44.43 29.92
CA LEU A 11 -0.81 45.67 29.89
C LEU A 11 -1.17 46.01 31.35
N LEU A 12 -0.26 46.69 32.06
CA LEU A 12 -0.59 47.53 33.20
C LEU A 12 0.70 48.19 33.73
N ALA A 13 1.10 49.30 33.11
CA ALA A 13 1.83 50.37 33.75
C ALA A 13 1.78 51.60 32.85
N SER A 14 0.64 52.27 32.81
CA SER A 14 0.52 53.62 32.30
C SER A 14 -0.10 54.46 33.41
N ALA A 15 0.74 55.25 34.12
CA ALA A 15 0.28 56.37 34.88
C ALA A 15 1.33 57.49 34.82
N ILE A 16 1.07 58.47 33.99
CA ILE A 16 1.29 59.90 34.17
C ILE A 16 2.67 60.30 34.69
N ALA A 17 3.54 60.75 33.79
CA ALA A 17 4.55 61.78 34.10
C ALA A 17 4.45 62.81 32.95
N THR A 18 4.16 64.01 33.38
CA THR A 18 4.08 65.24 32.60
C THR A 18 5.38 65.51 31.86
N SER A 19 5.25 65.88 30.60
CA SER A 19 6.28 66.31 29.68
C SER A 19 7.33 67.28 30.23
N LEU A 20 8.53 66.76 30.42
CA LEU A 20 9.73 67.41 29.93
C LEU A 20 10.14 66.58 28.73
N SER A 21 10.14 67.11 27.54
CA SER A 21 10.71 66.48 26.35
C SER A 21 12.23 66.43 26.59
N ALA A 22 12.68 65.39 27.29
CA ALA A 22 14.05 64.94 27.16
C ALA A 22 14.20 64.49 25.71
N SER A 23 15.06 65.17 24.97
CA SER A 23 15.45 64.72 23.63
C SER A 23 15.80 63.21 23.70
N ALA A 24 15.29 62.39 22.81
CA ALA A 24 15.59 60.96 22.77
C ALA A 24 17.07 60.70 22.39
N TYR A 25 17.83 61.77 22.13
CA TYR A 25 19.24 61.77 21.73
C TYR A 25 19.93 63.02 22.23
N ASP A 26 21.24 62.94 22.42
CA ASP A 26 22.07 64.10 22.85
C ASP A 26 22.41 65.00 21.68
N PHE A 27 22.68 64.44 20.51
CA PHE A 27 22.95 65.21 19.28
C PHE A 27 22.72 64.38 18.02
N GLU A 28 22.65 65.09 16.88
CA GLU A 28 22.53 64.49 15.54
C GLU A 28 23.75 64.90 14.70
N SER A 29 24.21 63.94 13.87
CA SER A 29 25.26 64.22 12.89
C SER A 29 25.02 63.35 11.64
N ALA A 30 25.01 63.98 10.44
CA ALA A 30 24.80 63.32 9.17
C ALA A 30 23.57 62.44 9.12
N GLY A 31 22.48 62.82 9.80
CA GLY A 31 21.21 62.06 9.80
C GLY A 31 21.21 60.87 10.78
N ILE A 32 22.22 60.74 11.62
CA ILE A 32 22.33 59.72 12.66
C ILE A 32 22.24 60.37 14.02
N TYR A 33 21.44 59.82 14.92
CA TYR A 33 21.22 60.31 16.28
C TYR A 33 22.13 59.57 17.26
N TYR A 34 22.69 60.28 18.22
CA TYR A 34 23.70 59.75 19.16
C TYR A 34 23.38 60.11 20.62
N ASN A 35 23.66 59.15 21.52
CA ASN A 35 23.74 59.39 22.98
C ASN A 35 25.18 59.24 23.43
N ILE A 36 25.61 60.14 24.33
CA ILE A 36 26.93 60.10 24.92
C ILE A 36 26.95 59.05 26.04
N THR A 37 27.80 58.02 25.88
CA THR A 37 27.89 56.89 26.84
C THR A 37 29.09 56.92 27.73
N GLY A 38 30.03 57.84 27.47
CA GLY A 38 31.24 57.99 28.23
C GLY A 38 32.02 59.23 27.80
N ASN A 39 33.24 59.47 28.38
CA ASN A 39 34.01 60.69 28.13
C ASN A 39 34.29 60.92 26.62
N ASN A 40 34.48 59.90 25.82
CA ASN A 40 34.76 60.01 24.39
C ASN A 40 34.09 58.92 23.63
N THR A 41 32.96 58.39 24.08
CA THR A 41 32.21 57.35 23.43
C THR A 41 30.71 57.66 23.26
N VAL A 42 30.13 57.22 22.16
CA VAL A 42 28.69 57.36 21.90
C VAL A 42 28.10 56.05 21.40
N GLU A 43 26.78 55.98 21.54
CA GLU A 43 25.97 54.95 20.85
C GLU A 43 25.06 55.60 19.81
N VAL A 44 24.77 54.88 18.75
CA VAL A 44 23.71 55.22 17.79
C VAL A 44 22.36 55.01 18.46
N THR A 45 21.47 56.00 18.37
CA THR A 45 20.13 55.94 18.96
C THR A 45 19.06 56.41 17.93
N TYR A 46 17.85 56.70 18.35
CA TYR A 46 16.69 57.08 17.55
C TYR A 46 16.29 58.55 17.84
N SER A 47 15.57 59.15 16.87
CA SER A 47 14.95 60.48 17.10
C SER A 47 13.63 60.36 17.86
N ASP A 48 12.83 59.34 17.52
CA ASP A 48 11.57 58.97 18.16
C ASP A 48 11.50 57.44 18.22
N ARG A 49 11.27 56.90 19.41
CA ARG A 49 11.21 55.44 19.66
C ARG A 49 10.11 54.73 18.86
N ASP A 50 8.99 55.39 18.63
CA ASP A 50 7.81 54.79 18.03
C ASP A 50 7.62 55.19 16.56
N ASN A 51 8.31 56.25 16.10
CA ASN A 51 8.31 56.73 14.71
C ASN A 51 9.74 56.89 14.19
N ASN A 52 10.48 55.79 14.10
CA ASN A 52 11.87 55.79 13.68
C ASN A 52 12.00 56.20 12.22
N THR A 53 12.80 57.24 11.95
CA THR A 53 12.89 57.87 10.61
C THR A 53 14.01 57.28 9.72
N TYR A 54 14.83 56.37 10.24
CA TYR A 54 15.90 55.79 9.44
C TYR A 54 15.32 54.97 8.25
N SER A 55 15.95 55.14 7.11
CA SER A 55 15.52 54.42 5.90
C SER A 55 16.68 54.20 4.94
N GLY A 56 16.54 53.20 4.06
CA GLY A 56 17.57 52.86 3.06
C GLY A 56 18.85 52.31 3.68
N SER A 57 19.99 52.61 3.08
CA SER A 57 21.32 52.21 3.60
C SER A 57 21.87 53.25 4.54
N VAL A 58 22.22 52.84 5.75
CA VAL A 58 22.85 53.70 6.76
C VAL A 58 24.30 53.31 6.98
N SER A 59 25.23 54.26 6.95
CA SER A 59 26.64 54.00 7.24
C SER A 59 27.00 54.67 8.57
N VAL A 60 27.27 53.85 9.57
CA VAL A 60 27.72 54.31 10.89
C VAL A 60 29.21 54.62 10.82
N PRO A 61 29.66 55.86 11.15
CA PRO A 61 31.07 56.21 11.13
C PRO A 61 31.84 55.67 12.37
N GLU A 62 33.15 55.54 12.28
CA GLU A 62 34.00 55.17 13.44
C GLU A 62 34.02 56.26 14.51
N THR A 63 34.04 57.51 14.11
CA THR A 63 34.06 58.68 15.00
C THR A 63 33.05 59.72 14.56
N VAL A 64 32.59 60.53 15.51
CA VAL A 64 31.70 61.66 15.24
C VAL A 64 32.08 62.86 16.12
N THR A 65 32.03 64.08 15.57
CA THR A 65 32.36 65.26 16.27
C THR A 65 31.10 66.01 16.71
N ASN A 66 31.03 66.39 18.04
CA ASN A 66 29.99 67.26 18.53
C ASN A 66 30.62 68.35 19.39
N ASN A 67 30.29 69.61 19.07
CA ASN A 67 30.83 70.81 19.78
C ASN A 67 32.37 70.80 19.96
N GLY A 68 33.10 70.31 18.93
CA GLY A 68 34.58 70.24 18.94
C GLY A 68 35.17 69.04 19.69
N THR A 69 34.36 68.18 20.26
CA THR A 69 34.78 66.93 20.90
C THR A 69 34.55 65.75 19.91
N GLU A 70 35.59 64.97 19.70
CA GLU A 70 35.49 63.73 18.87
C GLU A 70 35.10 62.53 19.79
N TYR A 71 34.14 61.79 19.35
CA TYR A 71 33.62 60.59 20.05
C TYR A 71 33.78 59.37 19.17
N SER A 72 34.23 58.28 19.72
CA SER A 72 34.18 56.97 19.08
C SER A 72 32.78 56.37 19.18
N VAL A 73 32.24 55.84 18.05
CA VAL A 73 30.95 55.17 18.02
C VAL A 73 31.15 53.70 18.38
N THR A 74 30.86 53.34 19.62
CA THR A 74 31.17 51.97 20.13
C THR A 74 29.99 51.05 20.28
N LYS A 75 28.76 51.58 20.09
CA LYS A 75 27.53 50.81 20.31
C LYS A 75 26.41 51.20 19.33
N ILE A 76 25.59 50.25 18.99
CA ILE A 76 24.22 50.48 18.52
C ILE A 76 23.33 50.39 19.75
N GLY A 77 22.66 51.47 20.13
CA GLY A 77 21.85 51.57 21.37
C GLY A 77 20.56 50.77 21.28
N GLU A 78 19.87 50.68 22.44
CA GLU A 78 18.54 50.05 22.49
C GLU A 78 17.55 50.82 21.60
N TYR A 79 16.70 50.08 20.87
CA TYR A 79 15.69 50.62 19.93
C TYR A 79 16.25 51.47 18.78
N ALA A 80 17.55 51.56 18.56
CA ALA A 80 18.20 52.52 17.63
C ALA A 80 17.53 52.54 16.21
N PHE A 81 17.24 51.38 15.64
CA PHE A 81 16.59 51.25 14.34
C PHE A 81 15.22 50.58 14.40
N LYS A 82 14.60 50.42 15.59
CA LYS A 82 13.32 49.74 15.81
C LYS A 82 12.27 50.19 14.78
N GLY A 83 11.71 49.26 14.02
CA GLY A 83 10.60 49.49 13.04
C GLY A 83 10.96 50.38 11.88
N SER A 84 12.23 50.74 11.70
CA SER A 84 12.68 51.63 10.62
C SER A 84 12.64 50.93 9.23
N ALA A 85 12.68 51.73 8.18
CA ALA A 85 12.70 51.28 6.83
C ALA A 85 14.14 51.09 6.28
N VAL A 86 15.11 50.78 7.12
CA VAL A 86 16.49 50.52 6.71
C VAL A 86 16.58 49.22 5.89
N THR A 87 17.39 49.24 4.85
CA THR A 87 17.66 48.07 4.00
C THR A 87 19.02 47.43 4.34
N SER A 88 19.98 48.24 4.83
CA SER A 88 21.26 47.79 5.31
C SER A 88 21.85 48.78 6.29
N VAL A 89 22.69 48.31 7.21
CA VAL A 89 23.50 49.15 8.11
C VAL A 89 24.92 48.65 8.06
N SER A 90 25.84 49.55 7.68
CA SER A 90 27.30 49.33 7.74
C SER A 90 27.80 49.77 9.10
N MET A 91 28.50 48.93 9.80
CA MET A 91 29.04 49.15 11.16
C MET A 91 30.58 49.10 11.12
N PRO A 92 31.27 50.07 11.73
CA PRO A 92 32.73 50.04 11.85
C PRO A 92 33.20 49.00 12.89
N GLU A 93 34.48 48.61 12.77
CA GLU A 93 35.09 47.62 13.70
C GLU A 93 35.27 48.12 15.15
N CYS A 94 34.94 49.36 15.47
CA CYS A 94 34.91 49.85 16.85
C CYS A 94 33.56 49.53 17.59
N ILE A 95 32.56 49.01 16.91
CA ILE A 95 31.29 48.62 17.53
C ILE A 95 31.47 47.30 18.30
N THR A 96 31.26 47.35 19.62
CA THR A 96 31.39 46.19 20.50
C THR A 96 30.06 45.67 21.03
N SER A 97 28.95 46.40 20.88
CA SER A 97 27.65 46.05 21.43
C SER A 97 26.50 46.52 20.54
N ILE A 98 25.48 45.66 20.40
CA ILE A 98 24.17 45.98 19.83
C ILE A 98 23.14 45.79 20.94
N GLY A 99 22.39 46.87 21.23
CA GLY A 99 21.39 46.91 22.31
C GLY A 99 20.14 46.07 22.06
N ALA A 100 19.34 45.92 23.10
CA ALA A 100 18.07 45.23 22.99
C ALA A 100 17.13 45.94 22.01
N VAL A 101 16.36 45.15 21.23
CA VAL A 101 15.32 45.66 20.29
C VAL A 101 15.90 46.59 19.19
N ALA A 102 17.22 46.65 19.02
CA ALA A 102 17.91 47.65 18.18
C ALA A 102 17.39 47.66 16.72
N PHE A 103 17.15 46.50 16.12
CA PHE A 103 16.63 46.34 14.75
C PHE A 103 15.26 45.66 14.72
N TYR A 104 14.53 45.60 15.84
CA TYR A 104 13.22 44.96 15.90
C TYR A 104 12.28 45.47 14.82
N GLY A 105 11.73 44.55 14.02
CA GLY A 105 10.72 44.87 13.01
C GLY A 105 11.25 45.66 11.80
N CYS A 106 12.55 45.67 11.55
CA CYS A 106 13.15 46.24 10.32
C CYS A 106 12.85 45.27 9.14
N LYS A 107 11.64 45.34 8.63
CA LYS A 107 11.12 44.36 7.62
C LYS A 107 11.84 44.39 6.27
N ASN A 108 12.49 45.50 5.92
CA ASN A 108 13.23 45.67 4.69
C ASN A 108 14.75 45.35 4.82
N PHE A 109 15.18 44.91 6.02
CA PHE A 109 16.57 44.65 6.32
C PHE A 109 17.02 43.32 5.75
N GLU A 110 17.70 43.38 4.57
CA GLU A 110 18.03 42.19 3.78
C GLU A 110 19.35 41.53 4.22
N SER A 111 20.32 42.32 4.67
CA SER A 111 21.64 41.84 5.07
C SER A 111 22.32 42.76 6.06
N VAL A 112 23.14 42.18 6.90
CA VAL A 112 24.03 42.92 7.85
C VAL A 112 25.36 42.18 7.99
N ALA A 113 26.45 42.96 7.93
CA ALA A 113 27.77 42.50 8.32
C ALA A 113 28.01 42.99 9.78
N LEU A 114 28.02 42.06 10.71
CA LEU A 114 28.37 42.35 12.11
C LEU A 114 29.90 42.45 12.20
N PRO A 115 30.45 43.50 12.86
CA PRO A 115 31.89 43.67 12.99
C PRO A 115 32.50 42.56 13.87
N GLU A 116 33.71 42.12 13.58
CA GLU A 116 34.38 41.05 14.37
C GLU A 116 34.72 41.48 15.82
N SER A 117 34.73 42.79 16.08
CA SER A 117 34.87 43.37 17.44
C SER A 117 33.61 43.19 18.31
N LEU A 118 32.49 42.79 17.74
CA LEU A 118 31.22 42.67 18.47
C LEU A 118 31.30 41.53 19.49
N THR A 119 30.98 41.84 20.74
CA THR A 119 30.95 40.86 21.85
C THR A 119 29.57 40.69 22.46
N THR A 120 28.67 41.66 22.25
CA THR A 120 27.38 41.69 22.91
C THR A 120 26.24 41.95 21.93
N LEU A 121 25.28 41.03 21.90
CA LEU A 121 23.97 41.20 21.27
C LEU A 121 22.90 41.37 22.36
N GLY A 122 21.93 42.23 22.15
CA GLY A 122 20.78 42.40 23.05
C GLY A 122 19.61 41.46 22.71
N ASN A 123 18.75 41.26 23.71
CA ASN A 123 17.51 40.53 23.53
C ASN A 123 16.66 41.17 22.42
N VAL A 124 16.04 40.34 21.59
CA VAL A 124 15.09 40.80 20.56
C VAL A 124 15.76 41.67 19.47
N ALA A 125 17.10 41.74 19.42
CA ALA A 125 17.83 42.75 18.64
C ALA A 125 17.46 42.79 17.17
N PHE A 126 17.23 41.64 16.51
CA PHE A 126 16.85 41.49 15.09
C PHE A 126 15.49 40.82 14.92
N SER A 127 14.68 40.73 15.98
CA SER A 127 13.38 40.06 15.91
C SER A 127 12.48 40.70 14.82
N PHE A 128 11.79 39.89 14.07
CA PHE A 128 10.91 40.31 12.94
C PHE A 128 11.60 41.07 11.79
N CYS A 129 12.92 40.90 11.61
CA CYS A 129 13.61 41.30 10.39
C CYS A 129 13.29 40.31 9.24
N SER A 130 12.06 40.41 8.73
CA SER A 130 11.48 39.35 7.86
C SER A 130 12.14 39.19 6.49
N SER A 131 12.98 40.15 6.03
CA SER A 131 13.75 40.08 4.80
C SER A 131 15.20 39.60 4.99
N LEU A 132 15.66 39.44 6.24
CA LEU A 132 17.04 39.00 6.55
C LEU A 132 17.23 37.54 6.07
N LYS A 133 18.20 37.30 5.18
CA LYS A 133 18.40 35.99 4.55
C LYS A 133 19.50 35.16 5.20
N ALA A 134 20.53 35.78 5.67
CA ALA A 134 21.66 35.12 6.30
C ALA A 134 22.30 36.02 7.36
N ILE A 135 22.90 35.40 8.37
CA ILE A 135 23.66 36.11 9.41
C ILE A 135 24.91 35.31 9.82
N LYS A 136 26.03 36.00 9.92
CA LYS A 136 27.27 35.50 10.52
C LYS A 136 27.43 36.12 11.91
N ILE A 137 27.43 35.31 12.95
CA ILE A 137 27.70 35.77 14.33
C ILE A 137 29.22 35.94 14.50
N PRO A 138 29.73 37.07 14.98
CA PRO A 138 31.15 37.26 15.23
C PRO A 138 31.70 36.38 16.35
N SER A 139 33.00 36.06 16.28
CA SER A 139 33.65 35.12 17.21
C SER A 139 33.74 35.62 18.66
N GLY A 140 33.58 36.92 18.89
CA GLY A 140 33.54 37.53 20.21
C GLY A 140 32.20 37.32 20.98
N VAL A 141 31.15 36.89 20.29
CA VAL A 141 29.82 36.65 20.89
C VAL A 141 29.79 35.26 21.53
N THR A 142 29.56 35.19 22.84
CA THR A 142 29.52 33.92 23.59
C THR A 142 28.12 33.39 23.86
N ALA A 143 27.08 34.21 23.67
CA ALA A 143 25.68 33.82 23.81
C ALA A 143 24.81 34.51 22.76
N ILE A 144 23.87 33.76 22.17
CA ILE A 144 22.82 34.32 21.31
C ILE A 144 21.61 34.55 22.21
N PRO A 145 21.18 35.81 22.43
CA PRO A 145 20.21 36.14 23.46
C PRO A 145 18.77 35.82 23.07
N GLU A 146 17.88 35.93 24.07
CA GLU A 146 16.45 35.62 23.94
C GLU A 146 15.82 36.38 22.77
N ARG A 147 15.13 35.62 21.88
CA ARG A 147 14.37 36.13 20.75
C ARG A 147 15.17 37.00 19.77
N CYS A 148 16.51 36.87 19.76
CA CYS A 148 17.36 37.74 18.98
C CYS A 148 16.99 37.81 17.50
N PHE A 149 16.66 36.68 16.88
CA PHE A 149 16.25 36.53 15.47
C PHE A 149 14.84 35.97 15.32
N GLU A 150 13.99 36.06 16.37
CA GLU A 150 12.60 35.59 16.31
C GLU A 150 11.86 36.18 15.09
N GLY A 151 11.16 35.38 14.33
CA GLY A 151 10.32 35.84 13.19
C GLY A 151 11.10 36.37 11.98
N CYS A 152 12.41 36.11 11.90
CA CYS A 152 13.18 36.36 10.67
C CYS A 152 12.81 35.31 9.59
N SER A 153 11.63 35.45 9.02
CA SER A 153 10.99 34.41 8.16
C SER A 153 11.71 34.11 6.84
N SER A 154 12.67 34.96 6.43
CA SER A 154 13.54 34.70 5.27
C SER A 154 14.94 34.20 5.66
N LEU A 155 15.24 34.01 6.95
CA LEU A 155 16.56 33.58 7.40
C LEU A 155 16.79 32.10 7.13
N GLU A 156 17.52 31.81 6.07
CA GLU A 156 17.80 30.45 5.60
C GLU A 156 19.09 29.87 6.18
N SER A 157 20.04 30.72 6.59
CA SER A 157 21.33 30.28 7.11
C SER A 157 21.84 31.15 8.23
N VAL A 158 22.46 30.51 9.23
CA VAL A 158 23.19 31.18 10.32
C VAL A 158 24.56 30.53 10.50
N THR A 159 25.61 31.36 10.60
CA THR A 159 26.93 30.89 10.99
C THR A 159 27.13 31.20 12.45
N ILE A 160 27.21 30.16 13.29
CA ILE A 160 27.45 30.24 14.73
C ILE A 160 28.92 29.84 14.98
N PRO A 161 29.79 30.78 15.44
CA PRO A 161 31.21 30.48 15.58
C PRO A 161 31.51 29.65 16.83
N GLU A 162 32.71 29.08 16.85
CA GLU A 162 33.28 28.57 18.10
C GLU A 162 33.35 29.68 19.13
N GLY A 163 33.15 29.36 20.43
CA GLY A 163 33.03 30.32 21.52
C GLY A 163 31.58 30.60 21.95
N VAL A 164 30.58 30.39 21.09
CA VAL A 164 29.17 30.43 21.49
C VAL A 164 28.88 29.21 22.38
N THR A 165 28.46 29.47 23.62
CA THR A 165 28.15 28.44 24.61
C THR A 165 26.65 28.27 24.84
N THR A 166 25.87 29.33 24.58
CA THR A 166 24.43 29.34 24.86
C THR A 166 23.64 29.98 23.73
N ILE A 167 22.52 29.34 23.36
CA ILE A 167 21.47 29.92 22.54
C ILE A 167 20.23 29.99 23.41
N GLU A 168 19.76 31.21 23.69
CA GLU A 168 18.68 31.43 24.64
C GLU A 168 17.28 31.17 24.05
N ALA A 169 16.23 31.34 24.85
CA ALA A 169 14.87 30.99 24.48
C ALA A 169 14.41 31.76 23.23
N ALA A 170 13.75 31.02 22.31
CA ALA A 170 13.17 31.53 21.08
C ALA A 170 14.14 32.30 20.16
N ALA A 171 15.46 32.15 20.32
CA ALA A 171 16.46 32.93 19.61
C ALA A 171 16.29 32.92 18.09
N PHE A 172 15.87 31.80 17.52
CA PHE A 172 15.57 31.57 16.07
C PHE A 172 14.16 31.04 15.85
N TRP A 173 13.21 31.41 16.70
CA TRP A 173 11.81 31.00 16.55
C TRP A 173 11.22 31.51 15.24
N SER A 174 10.53 30.64 14.48
CA SER A 174 9.87 30.98 13.22
C SER A 174 10.79 31.62 12.17
N CYS A 175 12.01 31.10 12.07
CA CYS A 175 12.91 31.34 10.94
C CYS A 175 12.67 30.31 9.82
N ASN A 176 13.49 30.37 8.77
CA ASN A 176 13.42 29.49 7.61
C ASN A 176 14.72 28.70 7.40
N LEU A 177 15.38 28.33 8.51
CA LEU A 177 16.65 27.64 8.46
C LEU A 177 16.52 26.30 7.72
N LYS A 178 17.51 25.98 6.87
CA LYS A 178 17.59 24.72 6.10
C LYS A 178 18.53 23.74 6.78
N GLU A 179 19.64 24.24 7.28
CA GLU A 179 20.68 23.48 7.97
C GLU A 179 21.12 24.25 9.21
N LEU A 180 21.58 23.54 10.23
CA LEU A 180 22.08 24.12 11.47
C LEU A 180 23.40 23.45 11.85
N THR A 181 24.48 24.26 11.95
CA THR A 181 25.73 23.81 12.54
C THR A 181 25.93 24.47 13.88
N LEU A 182 26.06 23.67 14.93
CA LEU A 182 26.32 24.06 16.30
C LEU A 182 27.80 23.84 16.61
N PRO A 183 28.48 24.81 17.24
CA PRO A 183 29.90 24.73 17.55
C PRO A 183 30.21 23.68 18.64
N SER A 184 31.48 23.30 18.76
CA SER A 184 31.91 22.34 19.79
C SER A 184 31.75 22.89 21.22
N THR A 185 31.68 24.19 21.36
CA THR A 185 31.57 24.92 22.63
C THR A 185 30.15 25.03 23.17
N ILE A 186 29.12 24.66 22.39
CA ILE A 186 27.73 24.81 22.81
C ILE A 186 27.39 23.89 24.00
N THR A 187 26.76 24.43 25.02
CA THR A 187 26.36 23.71 26.23
C THR A 187 24.87 23.77 26.52
N SER A 188 24.17 24.78 25.99
CA SER A 188 22.75 24.96 26.26
C SER A 188 22.00 25.59 25.10
N ILE A 189 20.81 25.07 24.84
CA ILE A 189 19.83 25.56 23.83
C ILE A 189 18.51 25.77 24.58
N GLY A 190 18.01 27.00 24.59
CA GLY A 190 16.84 27.41 25.35
C GLY A 190 15.50 26.92 24.78
N ASN A 191 14.44 27.19 25.55
CA ASN A 191 13.07 26.83 25.19
C ASN A 191 12.66 27.39 23.82
N GLY A 192 12.19 26.56 22.93
CA GLY A 192 11.73 26.97 21.60
C GLY A 192 12.78 27.66 20.74
N ALA A 193 14.10 27.52 21.02
CA ALA A 193 15.16 28.28 20.36
C ALA A 193 15.11 28.17 18.82
N PHE A 194 14.78 27.02 18.27
CA PHE A 194 14.62 26.75 16.84
C PHE A 194 13.19 26.28 16.48
N CYS A 195 12.21 26.59 17.31
CA CYS A 195 10.82 26.20 17.08
C CYS A 195 10.28 26.79 15.76
N ASN A 196 9.45 26.04 15.04
CA ASN A 196 8.83 26.43 13.77
C ASN A 196 9.83 26.75 12.63
N ASN A 197 10.95 26.04 12.56
CA ASN A 197 11.82 26.02 11.40
C ASN A 197 11.46 24.80 10.50
N GLY A 198 10.35 24.90 9.80
CA GLY A 198 9.77 23.77 9.04
C GLY A 198 10.64 23.21 7.91
N ASN A 199 11.67 23.97 7.48
CA ASN A 199 12.62 23.53 6.45
C ASN A 199 13.94 23.02 7.02
N LEU A 200 14.12 23.00 8.35
CA LEU A 200 15.31 22.46 9.00
C LEU A 200 15.30 20.94 8.97
N GLN A 201 16.13 20.34 8.10
CA GLN A 201 16.19 18.91 7.85
C GLN A 201 17.36 18.22 8.53
N SER A 202 18.44 18.93 8.83
CA SER A 202 19.62 18.34 9.44
C SER A 202 20.26 19.26 10.48
N ILE A 203 20.89 18.64 11.50
CA ILE A 203 21.69 19.29 12.51
C ILE A 203 23.10 18.68 12.49
N ILE A 204 24.11 19.54 12.49
CA ILE A 204 25.49 19.18 12.83
C ILE A 204 25.78 19.76 14.21
N CYS A 205 25.99 18.95 15.22
CA CYS A 205 26.37 19.38 16.53
C CYS A 205 27.76 18.86 16.89
N ASN A 206 28.75 19.77 16.91
CA ASN A 206 30.16 19.41 17.13
C ASN A 206 30.51 19.20 18.61
N ALA A 207 29.58 19.41 19.53
CA ALA A 207 29.82 19.24 20.95
C ALA A 207 30.02 17.78 21.35
N ALA A 208 31.08 17.45 22.04
CA ALA A 208 31.36 16.11 22.54
C ALA A 208 30.39 15.66 23.64
N THR A 209 29.82 16.59 24.36
CA THR A 209 28.78 16.35 25.36
C THR A 209 27.45 16.95 24.84
N PRO A 210 26.33 16.21 24.84
CA PRO A 210 25.07 16.75 24.40
C PRO A 210 24.68 18.04 25.11
N PRO A 211 24.45 19.17 24.41
CA PRO A 211 23.92 20.37 25.01
C PRO A 211 22.59 20.12 25.71
N THR A 212 22.32 20.81 26.83
CA THR A 212 20.99 20.77 27.42
C THR A 212 19.97 21.42 26.48
N LEU A 213 18.83 20.76 26.27
CA LEU A 213 17.71 21.30 25.48
C LEU A 213 16.61 21.81 26.41
N GLY A 214 16.14 23.01 26.13
CA GLY A 214 14.89 23.52 26.70
C GLY A 214 13.68 22.87 26.03
N ASP A 215 12.50 23.07 26.60
CA ASP A 215 11.26 22.55 26.07
C ASP A 215 11.00 23.08 24.64
N ASP A 216 10.53 22.22 23.77
CA ASP A 216 10.17 22.56 22.39
C ASP A 216 11.29 23.17 21.52
N ALA A 217 12.58 22.95 21.90
CA ALA A 217 13.72 23.59 21.25
C ALA A 217 13.71 23.47 19.71
N PHE A 218 13.25 22.34 19.16
CA PHE A 218 13.16 22.05 17.73
C PHE A 218 11.73 21.72 17.28
N TYR A 219 10.71 22.05 18.06
CA TYR A 219 9.32 21.77 17.71
C TYR A 219 8.93 22.39 16.37
N GLY A 220 8.24 21.64 15.51
CA GLY A 220 7.82 22.10 14.17
C GLY A 220 8.93 22.14 13.13
N SER A 221 10.07 21.52 13.40
CA SER A 221 11.12 21.24 12.39
C SER A 221 10.91 19.85 11.77
N THR A 222 11.58 19.59 10.62
CA THR A 222 11.52 18.31 9.88
C THR A 222 12.84 17.56 9.92
N ILE A 223 13.58 17.65 11.05
CA ILE A 223 14.92 17.09 11.21
C ILE A 223 14.87 15.57 11.02
N GLN A 224 15.65 15.11 10.06
CA GLN A 224 15.81 13.69 9.74
C GLN A 224 17.15 13.16 10.25
N ASP A 225 18.23 13.95 10.13
CA ASP A 225 19.59 13.52 10.38
C ASP A 225 20.27 14.43 11.40
N VAL A 226 20.99 13.82 12.35
CA VAL A 226 21.78 14.51 13.36
C VAL A 226 23.21 14.00 13.32
N LYS A 227 24.15 14.85 12.85
CA LYS A 227 25.57 14.58 12.89
C LYS A 227 26.16 15.04 14.21
N VAL A 228 26.85 14.15 14.90
CA VAL A 228 27.55 14.42 16.17
C VAL A 228 28.91 13.73 16.18
N PRO A 229 29.86 14.09 17.08
CA PRO A 229 31.10 13.31 17.16
C PRO A 229 30.81 11.82 17.39
N LEU A 230 31.46 10.94 16.61
CA LEU A 230 31.18 9.50 16.59
C LEU A 230 31.17 8.87 17.98
N ALA A 231 32.15 9.20 18.81
CA ALA A 231 32.24 8.72 20.19
C ALA A 231 31.10 9.20 21.11
N SER A 232 30.35 10.22 20.68
CA SER A 232 29.29 10.86 21.47
C SER A 232 27.89 10.36 21.14
N ILE A 233 27.69 9.61 20.07
CA ILE A 233 26.36 9.17 19.58
C ILE A 233 25.55 8.52 20.70
N VAL A 234 26.15 7.60 21.48
CA VAL A 234 25.47 6.92 22.58
C VAL A 234 24.99 7.90 23.67
N ALA A 235 25.75 8.97 23.91
CA ALA A 235 25.38 10.00 24.90
C ALA A 235 24.19 10.84 24.38
N TYR A 236 24.20 11.22 23.08
CA TYR A 236 23.11 11.97 22.46
C TYR A 236 21.80 11.17 22.44
N ARG A 237 21.85 9.90 22.11
CA ARG A 237 20.67 9.00 22.12
C ARG A 237 20.03 8.82 23.50
N LYS A 238 20.75 9.16 24.58
CA LYS A 238 20.24 9.09 25.96
C LYS A 238 19.83 10.45 26.53
N ALA A 239 20.31 11.55 25.93
CA ALA A 239 20.08 12.89 26.44
C ALA A 239 18.63 13.36 26.19
N TYR A 240 18.08 14.12 27.16
CA TYR A 240 16.73 14.69 27.05
C TYR A 240 16.59 15.56 25.80
N GLY A 241 15.48 15.37 25.06
CA GLY A 241 15.17 16.06 23.80
C GLY A 241 15.98 15.53 22.61
N TRP A 242 17.27 15.23 22.80
CA TRP A 242 18.09 14.62 21.75
C TRP A 242 17.65 13.18 21.42
N LYS A 243 17.28 12.38 22.41
CA LYS A 243 16.82 10.99 22.26
C LYS A 243 15.62 10.82 21.31
N ASP A 244 14.93 11.91 21.01
CA ASP A 244 13.72 11.92 20.19
C ASP A 244 14.04 11.95 18.67
N PHE A 245 15.32 12.18 18.32
CA PHE A 245 15.79 12.03 16.94
C PHE A 245 16.21 10.58 16.64
N SER A 246 15.92 10.11 15.43
CA SER A 246 16.12 8.70 15.06
C SER A 246 17.46 8.42 14.37
N ASN A 247 17.95 9.32 13.54
CA ASN A 247 19.13 9.09 12.72
C ASN A 247 20.34 9.87 13.22
N TYR A 248 21.23 9.16 13.91
CA TYR A 248 22.52 9.70 14.36
C TYR A 248 23.67 9.13 13.57
N TYR A 249 24.62 9.97 13.15
CA TYR A 249 25.87 9.55 12.55
C TYR A 249 27.05 10.42 13.00
N GLY A 250 28.26 9.83 13.00
CA GLY A 250 29.47 10.52 13.43
C GLY A 250 30.38 10.94 12.30
N GLY A 251 30.34 10.23 11.18
CA GLY A 251 31.13 10.49 9.98
C GLY A 251 30.28 10.42 8.73
N GLU A 252 30.76 11.10 7.69
CA GLU A 252 30.22 11.02 6.34
C GLU A 252 31.35 10.83 5.35
N MET A 253 31.17 9.91 4.42
CA MET A 253 32.13 9.72 3.32
C MET A 253 31.39 9.42 2.02
N ILE A 254 32.04 9.72 0.90
CA ILE A 254 31.55 9.42 -0.44
C ILE A 254 32.58 8.50 -1.11
N ALA A 255 32.14 7.36 -1.59
CA ALA A 255 32.95 6.45 -2.38
C ALA A 255 32.12 5.86 -3.52
N ASP A 256 32.67 5.83 -4.73
CA ASP A 256 32.04 5.26 -5.94
C ASP A 256 30.60 5.77 -6.20
N GLY A 257 30.36 7.07 -5.94
CA GLY A 257 29.06 7.69 -6.13
C GLY A 257 28.02 7.34 -5.04
N ILE A 258 28.45 6.73 -3.93
CA ILE A 258 27.57 6.37 -2.80
C ILE A 258 28.01 7.16 -1.58
N THR A 259 27.06 7.74 -0.87
CA THR A 259 27.28 8.46 0.40
C THR A 259 26.97 7.51 1.58
N TYR A 260 27.90 7.46 2.50
CA TYR A 260 27.81 6.65 3.72
C TYR A 260 27.81 7.54 4.95
N HIS A 261 26.86 7.32 5.85
CA HIS A 261 26.92 7.85 7.23
C HIS A 261 27.47 6.77 8.15
N ILE A 262 28.42 7.12 8.97
CA ILE A 262 29.11 6.22 9.89
C ILE A 262 28.60 6.45 11.31
N ASP A 263 28.17 5.40 11.97
CA ASP A 263 27.81 5.44 13.40
C ASP A 263 28.54 4.34 14.19
N GLU A 264 28.19 4.17 15.45
CA GLU A 264 28.79 3.17 16.35
C GLU A 264 28.46 1.71 15.95
N ASN A 265 27.45 1.50 15.10
CA ASN A 265 27.01 0.17 14.68
C ASN A 265 27.59 -0.22 13.32
N GLY A 266 27.93 0.78 12.50
CA GLY A 266 28.46 0.53 11.15
C GLY A 266 28.23 1.69 10.19
N ALA A 267 28.20 1.36 8.91
CA ALA A 267 27.97 2.31 7.83
C ALA A 267 26.56 2.13 7.25
N THR A 268 25.86 3.24 7.10
CA THR A 268 24.53 3.32 6.47
C THR A 268 24.64 4.08 5.15
N ILE A 269 24.13 3.51 4.07
CA ILE A 269 24.06 4.20 2.77
C ILE A 269 22.86 5.17 2.81
N THR A 270 23.14 6.45 2.56
CA THR A 270 22.14 7.54 2.67
C THR A 270 21.81 8.19 1.36
N ALA A 271 22.73 8.15 0.38
CA ALA A 271 22.49 8.65 -0.98
C ALA A 271 23.31 7.86 -2.00
N ALA A 272 22.86 7.89 -3.24
CA ALA A 272 23.58 7.33 -4.39
C ALA A 272 23.39 8.23 -5.61
N ASP A 273 24.43 8.30 -6.47
CA ASP A 273 24.35 9.06 -7.71
C ASP A 273 23.35 8.40 -8.67
N SER A 274 22.40 9.17 -9.16
CA SER A 274 21.37 8.72 -10.10
C SER A 274 21.90 8.31 -11.48
N SER A 275 23.15 8.60 -11.79
CA SER A 275 23.83 8.18 -13.03
C SER A 275 24.42 6.77 -12.97
N LEU A 276 24.46 6.14 -11.79
CA LEU A 276 24.98 4.78 -11.61
C LEU A 276 24.24 3.78 -12.50
N THR A 277 24.97 3.01 -13.29
CA THR A 277 24.43 1.93 -14.13
C THR A 277 24.60 0.56 -13.45
N GLU A 278 25.66 0.40 -12.70
CA GLU A 278 25.97 -0.78 -11.88
C GLU A 278 26.68 -0.31 -10.61
N THR A 279 26.50 -1.04 -9.54
CA THR A 279 27.23 -0.76 -8.30
C THR A 279 27.51 -2.03 -7.51
N ASN A 280 28.70 -2.08 -6.93
CA ASN A 280 29.09 -3.13 -5.99
C ASN A 280 29.29 -2.51 -4.61
N ILE A 281 28.32 -2.71 -3.73
CA ILE A 281 28.36 -2.18 -2.36
C ILE A 281 29.34 -3.03 -1.56
N PRO A 282 30.42 -2.45 -0.99
CA PRO A 282 31.41 -3.21 -0.20
C PRO A 282 30.82 -3.68 1.13
N SER A 283 31.39 -4.73 1.70
CA SER A 283 30.97 -5.23 3.04
C SER A 283 31.38 -4.28 4.16
N SER A 284 32.40 -3.46 3.96
CA SER A 284 32.83 -2.42 4.89
C SER A 284 33.44 -1.25 4.17
N VAL A 285 33.46 -0.09 4.83
CA VAL A 285 34.13 1.12 4.38
C VAL A 285 35.12 1.58 5.45
N GLU A 286 36.23 2.19 5.01
CA GLU A 286 37.23 2.73 5.95
C GLU A 286 36.95 4.21 6.21
N PHE A 287 36.83 4.58 7.47
CA PHE A 287 36.67 5.97 7.92
C PHE A 287 37.59 6.25 9.11
N GLU A 288 38.44 7.28 9.01
CA GLU A 288 39.41 7.67 10.04
C GLU A 288 40.29 6.48 10.52
N GLY A 289 40.71 5.63 9.57
CA GLY A 289 41.58 4.47 9.86
C GLY A 289 40.87 3.26 10.48
N ASN A 290 39.56 3.29 10.63
CA ASN A 290 38.75 2.19 11.13
C ASN A 290 37.83 1.63 10.06
N GLN A 291 37.55 0.32 10.14
CA GLN A 291 36.62 -0.36 9.23
C GLN A 291 35.20 -0.41 9.82
N TYR A 292 34.23 0.03 9.07
CA TYR A 292 32.80 0.02 9.44
C TYR A 292 32.00 -0.85 8.48
N SER A 293 31.35 -1.86 8.99
CA SER A 293 30.51 -2.77 8.19
C SER A 293 29.32 -2.02 7.60
N VAL A 294 29.01 -2.26 6.32
CA VAL A 294 27.83 -1.70 5.67
C VAL A 294 26.62 -2.53 6.06
N ILE A 295 25.74 -1.96 6.90
CA ILE A 295 24.64 -2.69 7.54
C ILE A 295 23.24 -2.27 7.06
N LYS A 296 23.12 -1.10 6.44
CA LYS A 296 21.81 -0.53 6.07
C LYS A 296 21.86 0.29 4.79
N ILE A 297 20.79 0.22 4.00
CA ILE A 297 20.45 1.17 2.94
C ILE A 297 19.22 1.95 3.40
N ASN A 298 19.33 3.27 3.49
CA ASN A 298 18.22 4.15 3.90
C ASN A 298 17.11 4.22 2.84
N ASP A 299 16.04 4.93 3.22
CA ASP A 299 14.89 5.17 2.36
C ASP A 299 15.29 5.97 1.10
N ASN A 300 14.70 5.61 -0.03
CA ASN A 300 14.84 6.30 -1.32
C ASN A 300 16.25 6.36 -1.93
N VAL A 301 17.27 5.70 -1.41
CA VAL A 301 18.68 5.84 -1.83
C VAL A 301 18.89 5.70 -3.33
N PHE A 302 18.36 4.65 -3.96
CA PHE A 302 18.43 4.42 -5.41
C PHE A 302 17.11 4.70 -6.12
N ALA A 303 16.14 5.33 -5.44
CA ALA A 303 14.82 5.56 -6.00
C ALA A 303 14.90 6.34 -7.31
N ASP A 304 14.03 5.94 -8.27
CA ASP A 304 13.92 6.55 -9.60
C ASP A 304 15.22 6.48 -10.48
N ASN A 305 16.26 5.72 -10.04
CA ASN A 305 17.44 5.47 -10.88
C ASN A 305 17.10 4.47 -12.00
N THR A 306 16.69 5.00 -13.14
CA THR A 306 16.34 4.19 -14.32
C THR A 306 17.56 3.67 -15.08
N ASN A 307 18.78 4.08 -14.71
CA ASN A 307 20.01 3.63 -15.34
C ASN A 307 20.53 2.34 -14.69
N LEU A 308 20.19 2.09 -13.41
CA LEU A 308 20.71 0.97 -12.64
C LEU A 308 20.23 -0.37 -13.20
N THR A 309 21.16 -1.20 -13.67
CA THR A 309 20.90 -2.53 -14.23
C THR A 309 21.27 -3.65 -13.26
N ALA A 310 22.29 -3.43 -12.41
CA ALA A 310 22.74 -4.40 -11.43
C ALA A 310 23.19 -3.74 -10.13
N VAL A 311 22.95 -4.43 -9.03
CA VAL A 311 23.47 -4.07 -7.70
C VAL A 311 23.93 -5.34 -6.99
N THR A 312 25.15 -5.32 -6.47
CA THR A 312 25.65 -6.34 -5.56
C THR A 312 25.52 -5.83 -4.14
N LEU A 313 24.78 -6.57 -3.32
CA LEU A 313 24.56 -6.27 -1.90
C LEU A 313 25.49 -7.12 -1.06
N PRO A 314 26.16 -6.57 -0.03
CA PRO A 314 27.13 -7.30 0.76
C PRO A 314 26.45 -8.20 1.80
N GLU A 315 27.10 -9.32 2.14
CA GLU A 315 26.80 -10.03 3.37
C GLU A 315 27.10 -9.12 4.56
N GLY A 316 26.23 -9.14 5.57
CA GLY A 316 26.27 -8.18 6.68
C GLY A 316 25.24 -7.06 6.57
N LEU A 317 24.64 -6.84 5.38
CA LEU A 317 23.52 -5.92 5.23
C LEU A 317 22.28 -6.47 5.93
N VAL A 318 21.72 -5.70 6.87
CA VAL A 318 20.61 -6.12 7.75
C VAL A 318 19.27 -5.51 7.31
N GLU A 319 19.33 -4.29 6.74
CA GLU A 319 18.12 -3.52 6.41
C GLU A 319 18.20 -2.84 5.05
N ILE A 320 17.12 -2.93 4.28
CA ILE A 320 16.86 -2.12 3.09
C ILE A 320 15.63 -1.27 3.36
N GLY A 321 15.78 0.05 3.32
CA GLY A 321 14.76 1.04 3.64
C GLY A 321 13.59 1.10 2.66
N ALA A 322 12.58 1.88 3.02
CA ALA A 322 11.42 2.09 2.18
C ALA A 322 11.80 2.80 0.87
N TYR A 323 11.18 2.39 -0.23
CA TYR A 323 11.42 2.96 -1.56
C TYR A 323 12.88 2.86 -2.07
N ALA A 324 13.78 2.15 -1.39
CA ALA A 324 15.23 2.19 -1.64
C ALA A 324 15.61 1.97 -3.12
N PHE A 325 14.93 1.06 -3.83
CA PHE A 325 15.10 0.80 -5.27
C PHE A 325 13.82 1.06 -6.08
N ARG A 326 12.89 1.87 -5.54
CA ARG A 326 11.63 2.14 -6.23
C ARG A 326 11.87 2.70 -7.64
N LYS A 327 11.20 2.13 -8.66
CA LYS A 327 11.28 2.51 -10.07
C LYS A 327 12.68 2.38 -10.69
N CYS A 328 13.60 1.56 -10.14
CA CYS A 328 14.78 1.11 -10.85
C CYS A 328 14.34 0.18 -12.01
N LYS A 329 13.82 0.77 -13.08
CA LYS A 329 13.07 0.04 -14.12
C LYS A 329 13.93 -0.98 -14.87
N ASN A 330 15.23 -0.74 -14.95
CA ASN A 330 16.19 -1.56 -15.67
C ASN A 330 16.94 -2.55 -14.78
N LEU A 331 16.69 -2.56 -13.47
CA LEU A 331 17.28 -3.52 -12.53
C LEU A 331 16.80 -4.94 -12.87
N GLU A 332 17.72 -5.78 -13.42
CA GLU A 332 17.37 -7.12 -13.90
C GLU A 332 17.41 -8.18 -12.80
N SER A 333 18.32 -8.03 -11.87
CA SER A 333 18.51 -8.98 -10.76
C SER A 333 19.03 -8.30 -9.50
N VAL A 334 18.67 -8.83 -8.36
CA VAL A 334 19.24 -8.49 -7.07
C VAL A 334 19.33 -9.74 -6.23
N ALA A 335 20.53 -10.01 -5.67
CA ALA A 335 20.73 -11.04 -4.68
C ALA A 335 20.61 -10.41 -3.29
N LEU A 336 19.53 -10.71 -2.58
CA LEU A 336 19.35 -10.29 -1.19
C LEU A 336 20.22 -11.15 -0.29
N PRO A 337 21.11 -10.58 0.55
CA PRO A 337 22.02 -11.34 1.40
C PRO A 337 21.26 -12.07 2.52
N GLU A 338 21.77 -13.22 2.97
CA GLU A 338 21.12 -14.01 4.04
C GLU A 338 21.11 -13.30 5.41
N SER A 339 21.96 -12.29 5.59
CA SER A 339 21.95 -11.41 6.79
C SER A 339 20.76 -10.46 6.84
N LEU A 340 20.04 -10.25 5.72
CA LEU A 340 18.95 -9.30 5.65
C LEU A 340 17.74 -9.78 6.46
N THR A 341 17.26 -8.93 7.37
CA THR A 341 16.08 -9.20 8.20
C THR A 341 14.93 -8.25 7.93
N THR A 342 15.22 -7.06 7.38
CA THR A 342 14.24 -6.00 7.20
C THR A 342 14.22 -5.49 5.77
N LEU A 343 13.04 -5.53 5.17
CA LEU A 343 12.71 -4.87 3.91
C LEU A 343 11.74 -3.72 4.19
N GLY A 344 11.95 -2.59 3.53
CA GLY A 344 11.04 -1.44 3.60
C GLY A 344 9.86 -1.54 2.64
N SER A 345 8.79 -0.82 2.94
CA SER A 345 7.65 -0.70 2.04
C SER A 345 8.06 -0.12 0.68
N GLU A 346 7.51 -0.66 -0.40
CA GLU A 346 7.80 -0.26 -1.78
C GLU A 346 9.29 -0.35 -2.17
N ALA A 347 10.13 -1.06 -1.42
CA ALA A 347 11.58 -1.08 -1.62
C ALA A 347 12.00 -1.39 -3.07
N PHE A 348 11.30 -2.28 -3.76
CA PHE A 348 11.54 -2.66 -5.16
C PHE A 348 10.33 -2.38 -6.07
N ARG A 349 9.41 -1.51 -5.64
CA ARG A 349 8.23 -1.22 -6.46
C ARG A 349 8.61 -0.71 -7.84
N SER A 350 7.94 -1.22 -8.89
CA SER A 350 8.15 -0.86 -10.30
C SER A 350 9.58 -1.13 -10.83
N CYS A 351 10.30 -2.11 -10.26
CA CYS A 351 11.51 -2.68 -10.86
C CYS A 351 11.08 -3.61 -12.02
N LYS A 352 10.76 -3.02 -13.17
CA LYS A 352 10.04 -3.71 -14.25
C LYS A 352 10.84 -4.83 -14.91
N SER A 353 12.17 -4.77 -14.89
CA SER A 353 13.06 -5.77 -15.48
C SER A 353 13.47 -6.88 -14.51
N LEU A 354 13.13 -6.78 -13.22
CA LEU A 354 13.47 -7.77 -12.20
C LEU A 354 12.75 -9.10 -12.49
N LYS A 355 13.52 -10.18 -12.69
CA LYS A 355 13.01 -11.49 -13.16
C LYS A 355 12.74 -12.47 -12.04
N ALA A 356 13.59 -12.47 -11.03
CA ALA A 356 13.49 -13.39 -9.89
C ALA A 356 14.01 -12.74 -8.62
N VAL A 357 13.47 -13.17 -7.48
CA VAL A 357 13.97 -12.77 -6.17
C VAL A 357 13.89 -13.94 -5.19
N LYS A 358 14.93 -14.12 -4.39
CA LYS A 358 14.93 -15.02 -3.24
C LYS A 358 14.88 -14.18 -1.98
N ILE A 359 13.82 -14.32 -1.19
CA ILE A 359 13.71 -13.65 0.11
C ILE A 359 14.59 -14.40 1.12
N PRO A 360 15.47 -13.71 1.87
CA PRO A 360 16.32 -14.33 2.88
C PRO A 360 15.54 -14.91 4.07
N SER A 361 16.09 -15.92 4.70
CA SER A 361 15.42 -16.64 5.81
C SER A 361 15.19 -15.79 7.07
N GLY A 362 15.94 -14.70 7.25
CA GLY A 362 15.78 -13.75 8.35
C GLY A 362 14.57 -12.80 8.20
N VAL A 363 13.98 -12.71 7.00
CA VAL A 363 12.83 -11.83 6.74
C VAL A 363 11.55 -12.52 7.18
N THR A 364 10.84 -11.94 8.15
CA THR A 364 9.56 -12.47 8.67
C THR A 364 8.33 -11.76 8.09
N VAL A 365 8.50 -10.57 7.54
CA VAL A 365 7.44 -9.74 6.94
C VAL A 365 7.86 -9.28 5.55
N ILE A 366 7.04 -9.51 4.54
CA ILE A 366 7.18 -8.88 3.22
C ILE A 366 6.26 -7.67 3.23
N PRO A 367 6.81 -6.43 3.24
CA PRO A 367 6.03 -5.22 3.47
C PRO A 367 5.19 -4.79 2.28
N SER A 368 4.31 -3.82 2.55
CA SER A 368 3.35 -3.29 1.56
C SER A 368 4.02 -2.86 0.28
N SER A 369 3.47 -3.33 -0.84
CA SER A 369 3.89 -2.99 -2.21
C SER A 369 5.38 -3.24 -2.51
N CYS A 370 6.09 -4.04 -1.71
CA CYS A 370 7.55 -4.22 -1.80
C CYS A 370 8.02 -4.55 -3.23
N PHE A 371 7.34 -5.46 -3.93
CA PHE A 371 7.61 -5.86 -5.32
C PHE A 371 6.45 -5.51 -6.27
N SER A 372 5.57 -4.61 -5.86
CA SER A 372 4.44 -4.20 -6.71
C SER A 372 4.91 -3.67 -8.06
N GLU A 373 4.21 -4.01 -9.14
CA GLU A 373 4.51 -3.56 -10.52
C GLU A 373 5.86 -4.05 -11.08
N CYS A 374 6.48 -5.09 -10.48
CA CYS A 374 7.62 -5.80 -11.05
C CYS A 374 7.11 -6.72 -12.18
N SER A 375 6.84 -6.13 -13.35
CA SER A 375 6.09 -6.80 -14.43
C SER A 375 6.83 -7.96 -15.10
N SER A 376 8.13 -8.10 -14.91
CA SER A 376 8.93 -9.23 -15.37
C SER A 376 9.24 -10.26 -14.27
N LEU A 377 8.75 -10.06 -13.03
CA LEU A 377 9.03 -10.97 -11.92
C LEU A 377 8.23 -12.27 -12.09
N GLU A 378 8.93 -13.32 -12.55
CA GLU A 378 8.36 -14.62 -12.87
C GLU A 378 8.41 -15.61 -11.70
N SER A 379 9.39 -15.45 -10.82
CA SER A 379 9.57 -16.32 -9.66
C SER A 379 9.96 -15.57 -8.40
N VAL A 380 9.39 -16.02 -7.29
CA VAL A 380 9.76 -15.58 -5.95
C VAL A 380 9.92 -16.81 -5.05
N THR A 381 11.04 -16.87 -4.33
CA THR A 381 11.23 -17.87 -3.28
C THR A 381 10.96 -17.20 -1.94
N ILE A 382 9.91 -17.63 -1.26
CA ILE A 382 9.50 -17.14 0.06
C ILE A 382 9.88 -18.23 1.08
N PRO A 383 10.80 -17.98 2.02
CA PRO A 383 11.26 -18.99 2.97
C PRO A 383 10.23 -19.26 4.07
N GLU A 384 10.38 -20.43 4.69
CA GLU A 384 9.75 -20.68 5.98
C GLU A 384 10.26 -19.63 7.00
N GLY A 385 9.38 -19.14 7.86
CA GLY A 385 9.67 -18.00 8.75
C GLY A 385 8.96 -16.71 8.35
N VAL A 386 8.57 -16.55 7.07
CA VAL A 386 7.68 -15.45 6.67
C VAL A 386 6.28 -15.73 7.21
N THR A 387 5.83 -14.86 8.12
CA THR A 387 4.50 -14.94 8.75
C THR A 387 3.48 -13.98 8.16
N THR A 388 3.94 -12.92 7.51
CA THR A 388 3.09 -11.85 6.99
C THR A 388 3.55 -11.41 5.60
N ILE A 389 2.60 -11.32 4.68
CA ILE A 389 2.78 -10.65 3.39
C ILE A 389 1.74 -9.53 3.34
N GLU A 390 2.21 -8.29 3.35
CA GLU A 390 1.33 -7.13 3.46
C GLU A 390 0.65 -6.74 2.13
N ALA A 391 -0.16 -5.67 2.17
CA ALA A 391 -0.99 -5.25 1.06
C ALA A 391 -0.20 -4.99 -0.22
N ALA A 392 -0.70 -5.49 -1.35
CA ALA A 392 -0.17 -5.27 -2.70
C ALA A 392 1.31 -5.68 -2.89
N ALA A 393 1.90 -6.49 -1.99
CA ALA A 393 3.33 -6.81 -2.00
C ALA A 393 3.85 -7.33 -3.35
N PHE A 394 3.06 -8.12 -4.09
CA PHE A 394 3.37 -8.67 -5.42
C PHE A 394 2.34 -8.27 -6.49
N ARG A 395 1.64 -7.16 -6.27
CA ARG A 395 0.63 -6.70 -7.23
C ARG A 395 1.25 -6.46 -8.61
N SER A 396 0.57 -6.94 -9.67
CA SER A 396 1.00 -6.77 -11.06
C SER A 396 2.39 -7.36 -11.38
N CYS A 397 2.77 -8.45 -10.71
CA CYS A 397 3.91 -9.29 -11.08
C CYS A 397 3.50 -10.35 -12.10
N ASN A 398 4.49 -10.95 -12.78
CA ASN A 398 4.27 -11.99 -13.79
C ASN A 398 4.52 -13.41 -13.25
N LEU A 399 4.22 -13.66 -11.98
CA LEU A 399 4.51 -14.93 -11.31
C LEU A 399 3.89 -16.11 -12.04
N ASN A 400 4.72 -17.10 -12.42
CA ASN A 400 4.30 -18.32 -13.09
C ASN A 400 3.85 -19.39 -12.09
N ALA A 401 4.54 -19.47 -10.97
CA ALA A 401 4.25 -20.35 -9.85
C ALA A 401 4.45 -19.60 -8.53
N LEU A 402 3.69 -19.96 -7.53
CA LEU A 402 3.74 -19.39 -6.19
C LEU A 402 3.62 -20.49 -5.16
N THR A 403 4.65 -20.63 -4.33
CA THR A 403 4.61 -21.44 -3.12
C THR A 403 4.61 -20.50 -1.93
N LEU A 404 3.53 -20.54 -1.14
CA LEU A 404 3.42 -19.83 0.11
C LEU A 404 3.91 -20.72 1.24
N PRO A 405 4.73 -20.21 2.18
CA PRO A 405 5.28 -21.01 3.28
C PRO A 405 4.18 -21.41 4.27
N GLU A 406 4.32 -22.58 4.90
CA GLU A 406 3.33 -23.03 5.90
C GLU A 406 3.33 -22.17 7.18
N SER A 407 4.40 -21.39 7.42
CA SER A 407 4.49 -20.39 8.48
C SER A 407 3.59 -19.17 8.28
N LEU A 408 3.03 -18.97 7.07
CA LEU A 408 2.26 -17.78 6.73
C LEU A 408 0.93 -17.74 7.50
N ILE A 409 0.67 -16.61 8.17
CA ILE A 409 -0.54 -16.35 8.96
C ILE A 409 -1.38 -15.25 8.30
N THR A 410 -0.72 -14.21 7.80
CA THR A 410 -1.40 -13.00 7.31
C THR A 410 -1.10 -12.73 5.84
N LEU A 411 -2.16 -12.58 5.07
CA LEU A 411 -2.14 -12.02 3.71
C LEU A 411 -2.79 -10.65 3.72
N GLY A 412 -2.17 -9.67 3.05
CA GLY A 412 -2.73 -8.34 2.85
C GLY A 412 -3.67 -8.24 1.66
N SER A 413 -4.46 -7.19 1.60
CA SER A 413 -5.32 -6.89 0.44
C SER A 413 -4.50 -6.69 -0.83
N GLU A 414 -5.04 -7.12 -1.98
CA GLU A 414 -4.41 -6.95 -3.29
C GLU A 414 -3.02 -7.61 -3.44
N THR A 415 -2.59 -8.45 -2.51
CA THR A 415 -1.21 -8.99 -2.45
C THR A 415 -0.73 -9.55 -3.80
N PHE A 416 -1.54 -10.35 -4.48
CA PHE A 416 -1.23 -10.95 -5.78
C PHE A 416 -2.16 -10.43 -6.90
N ARG A 417 -2.80 -9.29 -6.70
CA ARG A 417 -3.70 -8.73 -7.71
C ARG A 417 -2.97 -8.57 -9.05
N SER A 418 -3.62 -8.99 -10.13
CA SER A 418 -3.09 -8.91 -11.51
C SER A 418 -1.81 -9.72 -11.76
N CYS A 419 -1.55 -10.80 -11.01
CA CYS A 419 -0.55 -11.81 -11.33
C CYS A 419 -1.11 -12.72 -12.44
N LYS A 420 -1.06 -12.23 -13.69
CA LYS A 420 -1.81 -12.80 -14.82
C LYS A 420 -1.33 -14.19 -15.24
N SER A 421 -0.08 -14.55 -14.94
CA SER A 421 0.52 -15.85 -15.33
C SER A 421 0.33 -16.94 -14.27
N LEU A 422 -0.15 -16.60 -13.07
CA LEU A 422 -0.34 -17.54 -11.96
C LEU A 422 -1.47 -18.53 -12.28
N LYS A 423 -1.16 -19.83 -12.27
CA LYS A 423 -2.10 -20.89 -12.65
C LYS A 423 -2.79 -21.57 -11.48
N ALA A 424 -2.08 -21.75 -10.39
CA ALA A 424 -2.57 -22.41 -9.18
C ALA A 424 -1.95 -21.77 -7.93
N VAL A 425 -2.67 -21.85 -6.83
CA VAL A 425 -2.18 -21.45 -5.50
C VAL A 425 -2.75 -22.36 -4.42
N LYS A 426 -1.90 -22.78 -3.49
CA LYS A 426 -2.29 -23.43 -2.23
C LYS A 426 -2.19 -22.39 -1.11
N ILE A 427 -3.29 -22.13 -0.43
CA ILE A 427 -3.30 -21.26 0.76
C ILE A 427 -2.78 -22.09 1.95
N PRO A 428 -1.82 -21.61 2.74
CA PRO A 428 -1.32 -22.30 3.93
C PRO A 428 -2.37 -22.41 5.05
N SER A 429 -2.24 -23.43 5.88
CA SER A 429 -3.22 -23.74 6.93
C SER A 429 -3.29 -22.69 8.05
N GLY A 430 -2.26 -21.88 8.23
CA GLY A 430 -2.23 -20.77 9.18
C GLY A 430 -3.07 -19.54 8.78
N VAL A 431 -3.46 -19.45 7.49
CA VAL A 431 -4.22 -18.31 6.97
C VAL A 431 -5.70 -18.49 7.28
N THR A 432 -6.28 -17.58 8.05
CA THR A 432 -7.69 -17.61 8.45
C THR A 432 -8.62 -16.76 7.59
N ALA A 433 -8.07 -15.84 6.80
CA ALA A 433 -8.82 -14.99 5.89
C ALA A 433 -8.08 -14.77 4.56
N ILE A 434 -8.80 -14.85 3.46
CA ILE A 434 -8.32 -14.42 2.13
C ILE A 434 -8.85 -13.00 1.92
N PRO A 435 -7.99 -11.96 1.92
CA PRO A 435 -8.45 -10.57 1.94
C PRO A 435 -9.01 -10.08 0.60
N GLU A 436 -9.56 -8.86 0.65
CA GLU A 436 -10.11 -8.19 -0.53
C GLU A 436 -9.10 -8.15 -1.68
N ARG A 437 -9.56 -8.50 -2.88
CA ARG A 437 -8.81 -8.47 -4.15
C ARG A 437 -7.49 -9.23 -4.15
N CYS A 438 -7.25 -10.12 -3.19
CA CYS A 438 -5.95 -10.79 -3.02
C CYS A 438 -5.42 -11.43 -4.32
N PHE A 439 -6.26 -12.14 -5.06
CA PHE A 439 -5.96 -12.77 -6.35
C PHE A 439 -6.83 -12.21 -7.50
N SER A 440 -7.35 -11.01 -7.35
CA SER A 440 -8.18 -10.38 -8.38
C SER A 440 -7.38 -10.18 -9.67
N ALA A 441 -8.01 -10.41 -10.81
CA ALA A 441 -7.41 -10.31 -12.14
C ALA A 441 -6.20 -11.26 -12.39
N CYS A 442 -6.07 -12.35 -11.62
CA CYS A 442 -5.18 -13.46 -11.93
C CYS A 442 -5.80 -14.29 -13.06
N SER A 443 -5.71 -13.78 -14.29
CA SER A 443 -6.50 -14.28 -15.43
C SER A 443 -6.12 -15.68 -15.93
N SER A 444 -5.05 -16.28 -15.42
CA SER A 444 -4.68 -17.68 -15.67
C SER A 444 -4.93 -18.62 -14.50
N LEU A 445 -5.45 -18.11 -13.35
CA LEU A 445 -5.65 -18.89 -12.14
C LEU A 445 -6.85 -19.83 -12.31
N GLU A 446 -6.56 -21.12 -12.41
CA GLU A 446 -7.53 -22.20 -12.65
C GLU A 446 -7.84 -22.99 -11.39
N CYS A 447 -6.91 -23.04 -10.42
CA CYS A 447 -7.05 -23.82 -9.22
C CYS A 447 -6.62 -23.05 -7.97
N VAL A 448 -7.43 -23.15 -6.92
CA VAL A 448 -7.09 -22.67 -5.57
C VAL A 448 -7.41 -23.75 -4.54
N THR A 449 -6.45 -24.07 -3.69
CA THR A 449 -6.68 -24.93 -2.52
C THR A 449 -6.84 -24.04 -1.28
N ILE A 450 -8.05 -24.09 -0.70
CA ILE A 450 -8.42 -23.33 0.50
C ILE A 450 -8.47 -24.31 1.67
N PRO A 451 -7.61 -24.18 2.68
CA PRO A 451 -7.54 -25.13 3.80
C PRO A 451 -8.69 -24.92 4.80
N GLU A 452 -8.90 -25.92 5.64
CA GLU A 452 -9.65 -25.74 6.87
C GLU A 452 -8.99 -24.66 7.73
N GLY A 453 -9.80 -23.88 8.47
CA GLY A 453 -9.35 -22.70 9.22
C GLY A 453 -9.64 -21.38 8.52
N VAL A 454 -9.77 -21.34 7.19
CA VAL A 454 -10.23 -20.13 6.48
C VAL A 454 -11.70 -19.89 6.81
N THR A 455 -12.01 -18.74 7.41
CA THR A 455 -13.35 -18.32 7.80
C THR A 455 -13.94 -17.26 6.88
N THR A 456 -13.10 -16.46 6.24
CA THR A 456 -13.54 -15.33 5.43
C THR A 456 -12.83 -15.29 4.07
N ILE A 457 -13.62 -15.06 3.02
CA ILE A 457 -13.13 -14.78 1.66
C ILE A 457 -13.61 -13.37 1.30
N GLY A 458 -12.65 -12.44 1.14
CA GLY A 458 -12.93 -11.02 0.93
C GLY A 458 -13.58 -10.68 -0.41
N SER A 459 -14.06 -9.46 -0.53
CA SER A 459 -14.68 -8.97 -1.76
C SER A 459 -13.69 -9.01 -2.93
N GLU A 460 -14.15 -9.46 -4.10
CA GLU A 460 -13.37 -9.57 -5.33
C GLU A 460 -12.09 -10.41 -5.19
N ALA A 461 -11.97 -11.27 -4.16
CA ALA A 461 -10.74 -12.00 -3.86
C ALA A 461 -10.18 -12.79 -5.05
N PHE A 462 -11.02 -13.40 -5.88
CA PHE A 462 -10.68 -14.15 -7.09
C PHE A 462 -11.39 -13.62 -8.34
N PHE A 463 -11.79 -12.36 -8.34
CA PHE A 463 -12.49 -11.74 -9.45
C PHE A 463 -11.63 -11.75 -10.73
N TYR A 464 -12.23 -12.08 -11.89
CA TYR A 464 -11.53 -12.30 -13.17
C TYR A 464 -10.47 -13.43 -13.16
N SER A 465 -10.62 -14.47 -12.31
CA SER A 465 -9.88 -15.73 -12.43
C SER A 465 -10.56 -16.70 -13.44
N LYS A 466 -9.87 -17.82 -13.75
CA LYS A 466 -10.40 -18.92 -14.55
C LYS A 466 -10.91 -20.10 -13.70
N ILE A 467 -11.03 -19.95 -12.40
CA ILE A 467 -11.53 -20.98 -11.50
C ILE A 467 -12.95 -21.36 -11.94
N LYS A 468 -13.18 -22.65 -12.22
CA LYS A 468 -14.49 -23.18 -12.61
C LYS A 468 -15.13 -23.97 -11.49
N GLU A 469 -14.33 -24.69 -10.75
CA GLU A 469 -14.74 -25.53 -9.63
C GLU A 469 -14.18 -24.97 -8.34
N LEU A 470 -15.01 -24.86 -7.32
CA LEU A 470 -14.65 -24.27 -6.03
C LEU A 470 -14.95 -25.24 -4.92
N ILE A 471 -13.92 -25.54 -4.11
CA ILE A 471 -14.07 -26.31 -2.87
C ILE A 471 -13.89 -25.35 -1.71
N LEU A 472 -14.93 -25.16 -0.92
CA LEU A 472 -14.95 -24.34 0.28
C LEU A 472 -14.83 -25.23 1.52
N PRO A 473 -13.96 -24.91 2.47
CA PRO A 473 -13.80 -25.67 3.71
C PRO A 473 -15.03 -25.55 4.62
N SER A 474 -15.10 -26.44 5.60
CA SER A 474 -16.22 -26.46 6.57
C SER A 474 -16.25 -25.21 7.46
N THR A 475 -15.14 -24.52 7.60
CA THR A 475 -14.95 -23.35 8.47
C THR A 475 -15.36 -22.03 7.84
N VAL A 476 -15.61 -22.00 6.52
CA VAL A 476 -15.96 -20.71 5.84
C VAL A 476 -17.31 -20.21 6.34
N ALA A 477 -17.34 -18.95 6.78
CA ALA A 477 -18.54 -18.28 7.34
C ALA A 477 -18.99 -17.07 6.51
N GLU A 478 -18.09 -16.46 5.75
CA GLU A 478 -18.39 -15.27 4.95
C GLU A 478 -17.67 -15.28 3.62
N ILE A 479 -18.38 -14.90 2.56
CA ILE A 479 -17.86 -14.74 1.21
C ILE A 479 -18.28 -13.37 0.68
N GLY A 480 -17.31 -12.51 0.44
CA GLY A 480 -17.52 -11.13 0.06
C GLY A 480 -18.14 -10.94 -1.33
N ARG A 481 -18.52 -9.69 -1.61
CA ARG A 481 -19.09 -9.27 -2.88
C ARG A 481 -18.18 -9.64 -4.05
N SER A 482 -18.76 -10.24 -5.11
CA SER A 482 -18.07 -10.60 -6.36
C SER A 482 -16.75 -11.37 -6.12
N ALA A 483 -16.68 -12.16 -5.04
CA ALA A 483 -15.47 -12.88 -4.65
C ALA A 483 -14.93 -13.77 -5.78
N TYR A 484 -15.83 -14.35 -6.57
CA TYR A 484 -15.52 -15.18 -7.73
C TYR A 484 -16.26 -14.70 -8.98
N TYR A 485 -15.73 -15.10 -10.14
CA TYR A 485 -16.32 -14.78 -11.43
C TYR A 485 -16.39 -16.02 -12.33
N ARG A 486 -17.60 -16.39 -12.79
CA ARG A 486 -17.84 -17.55 -13.67
C ARG A 486 -17.53 -18.93 -13.08
N ILE A 487 -17.77 -19.14 -11.80
CA ILE A 487 -17.78 -20.46 -11.18
C ILE A 487 -18.91 -21.30 -11.80
N GLN A 488 -18.62 -22.59 -12.08
CA GLN A 488 -19.58 -23.54 -12.64
C GLN A 488 -20.15 -24.48 -11.58
N SER A 489 -19.29 -24.98 -10.68
CA SER A 489 -19.69 -25.85 -9.57
C SER A 489 -19.06 -25.43 -8.26
N ILE A 490 -19.78 -25.66 -7.17
CA ILE A 490 -19.36 -25.36 -5.80
C ILE A 490 -19.54 -26.60 -4.95
N VAL A 491 -18.49 -26.96 -4.23
CA VAL A 491 -18.54 -27.88 -3.09
C VAL A 491 -18.33 -27.04 -1.84
N CYS A 492 -19.37 -26.88 -1.03
CA CYS A 492 -19.29 -26.13 0.22
C CYS A 492 -19.48 -27.06 1.40
N ASN A 493 -18.42 -27.32 2.15
CA ASN A 493 -18.43 -28.26 3.27
C ASN A 493 -19.01 -27.67 4.58
N ALA A 494 -19.36 -26.38 4.59
CA ALA A 494 -19.92 -25.72 5.75
C ALA A 494 -21.34 -26.23 6.06
N VAL A 495 -21.59 -26.62 7.31
CA VAL A 495 -22.91 -27.08 7.77
C VAL A 495 -23.90 -25.91 7.87
N ILE A 496 -23.39 -24.73 8.26
CA ILE A 496 -24.17 -23.49 8.29
C ILE A 496 -23.84 -22.72 7.02
N PRO A 497 -24.84 -22.33 6.20
CA PRO A 497 -24.57 -21.57 4.98
C PRO A 497 -23.78 -20.29 5.25
N PRO A 498 -22.62 -20.08 4.57
CA PRO A 498 -21.88 -18.84 4.69
C PRO A 498 -22.73 -17.63 4.28
N VAL A 499 -22.48 -16.50 4.91
CA VAL A 499 -23.04 -15.21 4.49
C VAL A 499 -22.43 -14.80 3.14
N LEU A 500 -23.27 -14.50 2.16
CA LEU A 500 -22.84 -14.06 0.83
C LEU A 500 -23.00 -12.55 0.67
N GLY A 501 -21.93 -11.93 0.19
CA GLY A 501 -22.02 -10.59 -0.39
C GLY A 501 -22.69 -10.62 -1.77
N ASP A 502 -23.06 -9.44 -2.27
CA ASP A 502 -23.74 -9.31 -3.57
C ASP A 502 -22.93 -9.97 -4.69
N ASN A 503 -23.61 -10.82 -5.46
CA ASN A 503 -23.04 -11.49 -6.62
C ASN A 503 -21.74 -12.27 -6.35
N ALA A 504 -21.63 -12.90 -5.18
CA ALA A 504 -20.42 -13.57 -4.69
C ALA A 504 -19.77 -14.54 -5.69
N PHE A 505 -20.59 -15.28 -6.49
CA PHE A 505 -20.13 -16.31 -7.44
C PHE A 505 -20.38 -15.98 -8.93
N GLY A 506 -21.00 -14.84 -9.23
CA GLY A 506 -21.52 -14.57 -10.58
C GLY A 506 -22.76 -15.40 -10.92
N SER A 507 -23.17 -15.40 -12.19
CA SER A 507 -24.42 -16.03 -12.64
C SER A 507 -24.23 -17.41 -13.31
N SER A 508 -23.03 -18.00 -13.25
CA SER A 508 -22.69 -19.21 -14.02
C SER A 508 -22.79 -20.51 -13.22
N VAL A 509 -23.08 -20.44 -11.92
CA VAL A 509 -23.14 -21.62 -11.04
C VAL A 509 -24.32 -22.50 -11.44
N LYS A 510 -24.02 -23.77 -11.69
CA LYS A 510 -25.01 -24.78 -12.07
C LYS A 510 -25.31 -25.70 -10.89
N ASP A 511 -24.28 -26.22 -10.26
CA ASP A 511 -24.38 -27.33 -9.32
C ASP A 511 -23.70 -26.97 -8.01
N ILE A 512 -24.37 -27.29 -6.89
CA ILE A 512 -23.88 -27.00 -5.55
C ILE A 512 -23.96 -28.26 -4.69
N LYS A 513 -22.80 -28.76 -4.28
CA LYS A 513 -22.67 -29.80 -3.27
C LYS A 513 -22.55 -29.15 -1.88
N VAL A 514 -23.42 -29.55 -0.95
CA VAL A 514 -23.41 -29.14 0.45
C VAL A 514 -23.65 -30.33 1.35
N PRO A 515 -23.36 -30.31 2.66
CA PRO A 515 -23.72 -31.41 3.55
C PRO A 515 -25.22 -31.73 3.43
N LEU A 516 -25.56 -33.01 3.27
CA LEU A 516 -26.93 -33.46 2.96
C LEU A 516 -27.98 -32.90 3.90
N GLN A 517 -27.68 -32.91 5.22
CA GLN A 517 -28.55 -32.36 6.27
C GLN A 517 -28.73 -30.84 6.21
N SER A 518 -27.88 -30.13 5.44
CA SER A 518 -27.89 -28.68 5.36
C SER A 518 -28.62 -28.13 4.14
N ILE A 519 -28.96 -28.95 3.13
CA ILE A 519 -29.59 -28.52 1.88
C ILE A 519 -30.81 -27.61 2.15
N ALA A 520 -31.71 -28.00 3.08
CA ALA A 520 -32.89 -27.21 3.45
C ALA A 520 -32.52 -25.82 4.00
N SER A 521 -31.41 -25.70 4.72
CA SER A 521 -30.91 -24.43 5.24
C SER A 521 -30.37 -23.56 4.10
N TYR A 522 -29.55 -24.14 3.19
CA TYR A 522 -29.01 -23.42 2.04
C TYR A 522 -30.13 -22.86 1.14
N ARG A 523 -31.15 -23.65 0.83
CA ARG A 523 -32.30 -23.23 0.01
C ARG A 523 -33.13 -22.08 0.62
N LYS A 524 -32.98 -21.80 1.91
CA LYS A 524 -33.67 -20.70 2.59
C LYS A 524 -32.81 -19.47 2.80
N THR A 525 -31.49 -19.63 2.71
CA THR A 525 -30.54 -18.58 3.02
C THR A 525 -30.37 -17.61 1.85
N TYR A 526 -30.33 -16.30 2.15
CA TYR A 526 -30.14 -15.25 1.15
C TYR A 526 -28.89 -15.49 0.30
N GLY A 527 -29.00 -15.28 -1.00
CA GLY A 527 -27.96 -15.52 -2.00
C GLY A 527 -27.83 -16.99 -2.40
N TRP A 528 -27.92 -17.93 -1.44
CA TRP A 528 -27.91 -19.35 -1.73
C TRP A 528 -29.22 -19.84 -2.33
N LYS A 529 -30.37 -19.33 -1.85
CA LYS A 529 -31.73 -19.71 -2.31
C LYS A 529 -31.93 -19.52 -3.82
N ASP A 530 -31.09 -18.73 -4.48
CA ASP A 530 -31.22 -18.38 -5.89
C ASP A 530 -30.63 -19.44 -6.83
N PHE A 531 -29.99 -20.48 -6.27
CA PHE A 531 -29.49 -21.63 -7.02
C PHE A 531 -30.50 -22.79 -7.02
N SER A 532 -30.50 -23.54 -8.12
CA SER A 532 -31.53 -24.58 -8.35
C SER A 532 -31.06 -26.01 -8.04
N ASN A 533 -29.81 -26.34 -8.31
CA ASN A 533 -29.32 -27.73 -8.23
C ASN A 533 -28.49 -27.94 -6.97
N TYR A 534 -29.12 -28.46 -5.92
CA TYR A 534 -28.45 -28.86 -4.67
C TYR A 534 -28.37 -30.37 -4.54
N TYR A 535 -27.19 -30.88 -4.18
CA TYR A 535 -26.99 -32.27 -3.77
C TYR A 535 -26.06 -32.35 -2.55
N GLY A 536 -26.21 -33.47 -1.81
CA GLY A 536 -25.45 -33.64 -0.58
C GLY A 536 -24.33 -34.67 -0.71
N GLU A 537 -24.64 -35.75 -1.41
CA GLU A 537 -23.72 -36.87 -1.55
C GLU A 537 -23.61 -37.32 -2.99
N GLU A 538 -22.56 -38.07 -3.28
CA GLU A 538 -22.25 -38.63 -4.56
C GLU A 538 -21.96 -40.11 -4.42
N MET A 539 -22.53 -40.92 -5.29
CA MET A 539 -22.32 -42.34 -5.35
C MET A 539 -22.02 -42.76 -6.80
N ASN A 540 -21.05 -43.63 -6.99
CA ASN A 540 -20.77 -44.24 -8.30
C ASN A 540 -21.22 -45.73 -8.27
N ALA A 541 -21.94 -46.14 -9.28
CA ALA A 541 -22.31 -47.53 -9.50
C ALA A 541 -22.25 -47.83 -11.02
N ASP A 542 -21.50 -48.85 -11.42
CA ASP A 542 -21.34 -49.33 -12.77
C ASP A 542 -20.98 -48.24 -13.81
N GLY A 543 -20.07 -47.32 -13.40
CA GLY A 543 -19.64 -46.20 -14.26
C GLY A 543 -20.64 -45.05 -14.36
N ILE A 544 -21.69 -45.05 -13.54
CA ILE A 544 -22.70 -44.00 -13.49
C ILE A 544 -22.62 -43.31 -12.13
N THR A 545 -22.49 -41.98 -12.12
CA THR A 545 -22.46 -41.16 -10.94
C THR A 545 -23.84 -40.63 -10.62
N TYR A 546 -24.25 -40.81 -9.39
CA TYR A 546 -25.54 -40.37 -8.84
C TYR A 546 -25.30 -39.25 -7.80
N TRP A 547 -26.05 -38.18 -7.91
CA TRP A 547 -26.13 -37.14 -6.86
C TRP A 547 -27.39 -37.38 -6.02
N ILE A 548 -27.21 -37.31 -4.70
CA ILE A 548 -28.27 -37.56 -3.73
C ILE A 548 -28.63 -36.25 -3.05
N ASN A 549 -29.90 -35.87 -3.08
CA ASN A 549 -30.42 -34.74 -2.32
C ASN A 549 -31.26 -35.26 -1.11
N GLU A 550 -32.02 -34.37 -0.46
CA GLU A 550 -32.77 -34.68 0.77
C GLU A 550 -33.81 -35.79 0.59
N LYS A 551 -34.32 -36.05 -0.63
CA LYS A 551 -35.46 -36.90 -0.88
C LYS A 551 -35.23 -37.92 -1.98
N GLU A 552 -34.35 -37.63 -2.93
CA GLU A 552 -34.25 -38.33 -4.20
C GLU A 552 -32.80 -38.32 -4.72
N ALA A 553 -32.56 -39.12 -5.74
CA ALA A 553 -31.29 -39.14 -6.44
C ALA A 553 -31.48 -38.79 -7.92
N MET A 554 -30.36 -38.30 -8.53
CA MET A 554 -30.34 -37.99 -9.96
C MET A 554 -29.06 -38.52 -10.57
N VAL A 555 -29.11 -38.93 -11.84
CA VAL A 555 -27.94 -39.30 -12.63
C VAL A 555 -27.17 -38.00 -12.97
N ALA A 556 -25.92 -37.91 -12.55
CA ALA A 556 -25.12 -36.70 -12.66
C ALA A 556 -24.06 -36.79 -13.73
N ALA A 557 -23.41 -37.94 -13.89
CA ALA A 557 -22.41 -38.20 -14.91
C ALA A 557 -22.37 -39.68 -15.28
N ALA A 558 -21.78 -39.97 -16.41
CA ALA A 558 -21.52 -41.35 -16.85
C ALA A 558 -20.15 -41.43 -17.54
N GLU A 559 -19.47 -42.55 -17.40
CA GLU A 559 -18.19 -42.80 -18.08
C GLU A 559 -18.40 -42.87 -19.62
N ALA A 560 -17.55 -42.19 -20.36
CA ALA A 560 -17.64 -42.13 -21.85
C ALA A 560 -17.36 -43.48 -22.55
N ALA A 561 -16.82 -44.46 -21.83
CA ALA A 561 -16.53 -45.80 -22.36
C ALA A 561 -17.70 -46.78 -22.21
N LEU A 562 -18.83 -46.40 -21.59
CA LEU A 562 -19.96 -47.28 -21.38
C LEU A 562 -20.59 -47.69 -22.76
N THR A 563 -20.75 -48.99 -22.95
CA THR A 563 -21.46 -49.56 -24.09
C THR A 563 -22.94 -49.80 -23.77
N GLU A 564 -23.23 -50.10 -22.54
CA GLU A 564 -24.57 -50.28 -21.98
C GLU A 564 -24.68 -49.54 -20.65
N ALA A 565 -25.81 -48.96 -20.34
CA ALA A 565 -26.05 -48.28 -19.07
C ALA A 565 -27.33 -48.81 -18.42
N ASN A 566 -27.20 -49.27 -17.17
CA ASN A 566 -28.36 -49.69 -16.37
C ASN A 566 -28.55 -48.66 -15.24
N ILE A 567 -29.52 -47.75 -15.41
CA ILE A 567 -29.82 -46.74 -14.40
C ILE A 567 -30.64 -47.38 -13.30
N LEU A 568 -30.10 -47.27 -12.06
CA LEU A 568 -30.76 -47.82 -10.86
C LEU A 568 -32.10 -47.12 -10.60
N SER A 569 -33.08 -47.83 -10.07
CA SER A 569 -34.37 -47.24 -9.65
C SER A 569 -34.24 -46.48 -8.33
N SER A 570 -33.25 -46.85 -7.49
CA SER A 570 -32.89 -46.16 -6.26
C SER A 570 -31.42 -46.42 -5.91
N VAL A 571 -30.84 -45.55 -5.15
CA VAL A 571 -29.50 -45.68 -4.56
C VAL A 571 -29.59 -45.66 -3.04
N GLU A 572 -28.74 -46.46 -2.38
CA GLU A 572 -28.69 -46.51 -0.91
C GLU A 572 -27.54 -45.65 -0.40
N PHE A 573 -27.86 -44.76 0.54
CA PHE A 573 -26.85 -43.97 1.26
C PHE A 573 -27.23 -43.78 2.72
N GLY A 574 -26.30 -44.03 3.63
CA GLY A 574 -26.54 -43.88 5.06
C GLY A 574 -27.71 -44.71 5.61
N GLY A 575 -27.99 -45.87 5.00
CA GLY A 575 -29.13 -46.75 5.39
C GLY A 575 -30.48 -46.30 4.85
N ASN A 576 -30.56 -45.26 4.00
CA ASN A 576 -31.76 -44.79 3.35
C ASN A 576 -31.76 -45.05 1.88
N GLN A 577 -32.92 -45.28 1.30
CA GLN A 577 -33.10 -45.46 -0.16
C GLN A 577 -33.59 -44.15 -0.79
N TYR A 578 -32.93 -43.72 -1.84
CA TYR A 578 -33.26 -42.52 -2.61
C TYR A 578 -33.66 -42.88 -4.01
N ALA A 579 -34.89 -42.61 -4.37
CA ALA A 579 -35.40 -42.91 -5.72
C ALA A 579 -34.68 -42.09 -6.79
N VAL A 580 -34.25 -42.69 -7.88
CA VAL A 580 -33.65 -42.01 -9.03
C VAL A 580 -34.75 -41.49 -9.95
N ILE A 581 -34.95 -40.18 -9.94
CA ILE A 581 -36.08 -39.53 -10.64
C ILE A 581 -35.65 -38.68 -11.84
N LYS A 582 -34.36 -38.41 -12.01
CA LYS A 582 -33.88 -37.49 -13.04
C LYS A 582 -32.55 -37.92 -13.63
N ILE A 583 -32.36 -37.66 -14.92
CA ILE A 583 -31.04 -37.63 -15.58
C ILE A 583 -30.72 -36.19 -15.87
N ASN A 584 -29.57 -35.73 -15.41
CA ASN A 584 -29.12 -34.34 -15.61
C ASN A 584 -28.75 -34.03 -17.08
N GLU A 585 -28.48 -32.77 -17.36
CA GLU A 585 -28.05 -32.33 -18.70
C GLU A 585 -26.74 -32.99 -19.12
N LYS A 586 -26.64 -33.40 -20.39
CA LYS A 586 -25.41 -33.90 -21.04
C LYS A 586 -24.75 -35.14 -20.42
N VAL A 587 -25.43 -35.89 -19.57
CA VAL A 587 -24.84 -37.03 -18.82
C VAL A 587 -24.17 -38.04 -19.76
N PHE A 588 -24.80 -38.44 -20.87
CA PHE A 588 -24.27 -39.37 -21.85
C PHE A 588 -23.91 -38.70 -23.18
N SER A 589 -23.93 -37.37 -23.24
CA SER A 589 -23.69 -36.62 -24.48
C SER A 589 -22.32 -36.94 -25.09
N GLY A 590 -22.32 -37.27 -26.38
CA GLY A 590 -21.10 -37.62 -27.12
C GLY A 590 -20.57 -39.05 -26.85
N ASN A 591 -21.28 -39.88 -26.08
CA ASN A 591 -20.87 -41.27 -25.92
C ASN A 591 -21.23 -42.11 -27.14
N THR A 592 -20.32 -42.18 -28.10
CA THR A 592 -20.48 -42.96 -29.34
C THR A 592 -20.41 -44.46 -29.12
N ASN A 593 -20.03 -44.96 -27.94
CA ASN A 593 -19.99 -46.39 -27.61
C ASN A 593 -21.34 -46.91 -27.12
N LEU A 594 -22.20 -46.03 -26.59
CA LEU A 594 -23.45 -46.40 -25.96
C LEU A 594 -24.44 -46.95 -26.96
N THR A 595 -24.86 -48.20 -26.76
CA THR A 595 -25.82 -48.89 -27.62
C THR A 595 -27.22 -49.01 -27.00
N THR A 596 -27.29 -49.18 -25.67
CA THR A 596 -28.55 -49.36 -24.94
C THR A 596 -28.51 -48.68 -23.58
N VAL A 597 -29.65 -48.20 -23.13
CA VAL A 597 -29.88 -47.69 -21.77
C VAL A 597 -31.17 -48.29 -21.19
N THR A 598 -31.06 -48.83 -19.98
CA THR A 598 -32.22 -49.22 -19.20
C THR A 598 -32.60 -48.06 -18.28
N LEU A 599 -33.80 -47.53 -18.48
CA LEU A 599 -34.37 -46.45 -17.66
C LEU A 599 -35.32 -47.04 -16.63
N PRO A 600 -35.25 -46.65 -15.34
CA PRO A 600 -36.12 -47.20 -14.31
C PRO A 600 -37.53 -46.59 -14.33
N GLU A 601 -38.52 -47.40 -13.98
CA GLU A 601 -39.82 -46.85 -13.61
C GLU A 601 -39.65 -45.95 -12.38
N GLY A 602 -40.26 -44.77 -12.40
CA GLY A 602 -40.04 -43.73 -11.41
C GLY A 602 -39.21 -42.55 -11.91
N LEU A 603 -38.52 -42.69 -13.05
CA LEU A 603 -37.82 -41.58 -13.70
C LEU A 603 -38.85 -40.57 -14.23
N VAL A 604 -38.69 -39.30 -13.84
CA VAL A 604 -39.63 -38.20 -14.13
C VAL A 604 -39.08 -37.25 -15.19
N GLU A 605 -37.75 -37.05 -15.22
CA GLU A 605 -37.12 -36.06 -16.08
C GLU A 605 -35.85 -36.57 -16.78
N ILE A 606 -35.71 -36.27 -18.08
CA ILE A 606 -34.47 -36.39 -18.85
C ILE A 606 -34.03 -34.98 -19.25
N GLY A 607 -32.81 -34.57 -18.82
CA GLY A 607 -32.26 -33.24 -19.01
C GLY A 607 -31.88 -32.88 -20.43
N ASN A 608 -31.51 -31.63 -20.66
CA ASN A 608 -31.09 -31.12 -21.97
C ASN A 608 -29.87 -31.86 -22.49
N SER A 609 -29.92 -32.27 -23.77
CA SER A 609 -28.84 -32.99 -24.45
C SER A 609 -28.33 -34.24 -23.71
N ALA A 610 -29.14 -34.85 -22.83
CA ALA A 610 -28.69 -35.94 -21.94
C ALA A 610 -28.07 -37.11 -22.72
N PHE A 611 -28.58 -37.44 -23.90
CA PHE A 611 -28.10 -38.48 -24.82
C PHE A 611 -27.72 -37.92 -26.20
N SER A 612 -27.43 -36.60 -26.30
CA SER A 612 -27.10 -36.04 -27.62
C SER A 612 -25.81 -36.64 -28.16
N GLU A 613 -25.73 -36.81 -29.49
CA GLU A 613 -24.56 -37.37 -30.20
C GLU A 613 -24.18 -38.82 -29.79
N CYS A 614 -25.09 -39.60 -29.18
CA CYS A 614 -24.91 -41.03 -28.96
C CYS A 614 -25.21 -41.79 -30.28
N GLN A 615 -24.23 -41.80 -31.19
CA GLN A 615 -24.42 -42.25 -32.58
C GLN A 615 -24.80 -43.73 -32.73
N ASN A 616 -24.32 -44.58 -31.81
CA ASN A 616 -24.62 -46.04 -31.83
C ASN A 616 -25.83 -46.43 -30.97
N PHE A 617 -26.55 -45.48 -30.41
CA PHE A 617 -27.70 -45.68 -29.53
C PHE A 617 -28.90 -46.16 -30.36
N GLU A 618 -29.22 -47.46 -30.29
CA GLU A 618 -30.18 -48.09 -31.16
C GLU A 618 -31.62 -48.03 -30.68
N SER A 619 -31.84 -48.13 -29.35
CA SER A 619 -33.17 -48.17 -28.78
C SER A 619 -33.21 -47.73 -27.31
N VAL A 620 -34.31 -47.13 -26.90
CA VAL A 620 -34.64 -46.83 -25.51
C VAL A 620 -36.14 -46.97 -25.27
N THR A 621 -36.48 -47.54 -24.13
CA THR A 621 -37.86 -47.53 -23.63
C THR A 621 -37.98 -46.41 -22.59
N LEU A 622 -38.77 -45.39 -22.89
CA LEU A 622 -39.07 -44.32 -21.94
C LEU A 622 -40.12 -44.81 -20.95
N PRO A 623 -39.90 -44.70 -19.63
CA PRO A 623 -40.85 -45.18 -18.61
C PRO A 623 -42.14 -44.33 -18.60
N GLU A 624 -43.25 -44.92 -18.25
CA GLU A 624 -44.54 -44.21 -18.21
C GLU A 624 -44.59 -43.11 -17.12
N SER A 625 -43.69 -43.13 -16.14
CA SER A 625 -43.50 -42.07 -15.12
C SER A 625 -42.89 -40.78 -15.70
N LEU A 626 -42.27 -40.82 -16.89
CA LEU A 626 -41.60 -39.69 -17.48
C LEU A 626 -42.58 -38.58 -17.88
N THR A 627 -42.35 -37.36 -17.41
CA THR A 627 -43.17 -36.19 -17.73
C THR A 627 -42.42 -35.09 -18.47
N THR A 628 -41.09 -35.07 -18.33
CA THR A 628 -40.27 -33.99 -18.88
C THR A 628 -39.11 -34.51 -19.70
N LEU A 629 -39.01 -33.97 -20.91
CA LEU A 629 -37.87 -34.15 -21.85
C LEU A 629 -37.14 -32.80 -21.99
N GLY A 630 -35.81 -32.80 -22.02
CA GLY A 630 -34.98 -31.63 -22.26
C GLY A 630 -34.80 -31.32 -23.76
N SER A 631 -34.44 -30.07 -24.06
CA SER A 631 -34.09 -29.71 -25.44
C SER A 631 -32.87 -30.50 -25.91
N GLY A 632 -32.93 -31.04 -27.15
CA GLY A 632 -31.86 -31.85 -27.72
C GLY A 632 -31.58 -33.15 -26.97
N ALA A 633 -32.48 -33.64 -26.10
CA ALA A 633 -32.23 -34.78 -25.22
C ALA A 633 -31.67 -36.01 -25.94
N PHE A 634 -32.09 -36.28 -27.15
CA PHE A 634 -31.67 -37.39 -28.04
C PHE A 634 -31.18 -36.86 -29.41
N SER A 635 -30.77 -35.59 -29.50
CA SER A 635 -30.31 -35.04 -30.78
C SER A 635 -29.10 -35.82 -31.31
N SER A 636 -29.03 -36.01 -32.61
CA SER A 636 -27.95 -36.72 -33.32
C SER A 636 -27.72 -38.19 -32.85
N CYS A 637 -28.74 -38.84 -32.30
CA CYS A 637 -28.74 -40.29 -32.08
C CYS A 637 -29.01 -41.01 -33.42
N SER A 638 -27.98 -41.07 -34.27
CA SER A 638 -28.16 -41.49 -35.69
C SER A 638 -28.59 -42.95 -35.87
N SER A 639 -28.40 -43.84 -34.90
CA SER A 639 -28.84 -45.25 -34.95
C SER A 639 -30.21 -45.51 -34.31
N LEU A 640 -30.84 -44.50 -33.66
CA LEU A 640 -32.15 -44.68 -32.99
C LEU A 640 -33.24 -44.88 -33.99
N LYS A 641 -33.93 -46.05 -33.92
CA LYS A 641 -34.92 -46.45 -34.89
C LYS A 641 -36.36 -46.12 -34.52
N THR A 642 -36.70 -46.29 -33.28
CA THR A 642 -38.08 -46.10 -32.81
C THR A 642 -38.12 -45.46 -31.43
N ILE A 643 -39.13 -44.64 -31.18
CA ILE A 643 -39.37 -44.05 -29.86
C ILE A 643 -40.87 -43.98 -29.58
N LYS A 644 -41.25 -44.36 -28.37
CA LYS A 644 -42.60 -44.16 -27.83
C LYS A 644 -42.55 -43.09 -26.75
N ILE A 645 -43.22 -41.99 -26.97
CA ILE A 645 -43.33 -40.91 -25.97
C ILE A 645 -44.37 -41.34 -24.91
N PRO A 646 -44.07 -41.32 -23.60
CA PRO A 646 -45.01 -41.66 -22.53
C PRO A 646 -46.16 -40.68 -22.44
N SER A 647 -47.30 -41.17 -21.90
CA SER A 647 -48.53 -40.38 -21.81
C SER A 647 -48.42 -39.17 -20.88
N GLY A 648 -47.48 -39.16 -19.94
CA GLY A 648 -47.19 -38.05 -19.03
C GLY A 648 -46.47 -36.85 -19.65
N VAL A 649 -45.87 -37.02 -20.85
CA VAL A 649 -45.15 -35.96 -21.56
C VAL A 649 -46.13 -35.06 -22.30
N THR A 650 -46.19 -33.79 -21.96
CA THR A 650 -47.10 -32.81 -22.58
C THR A 650 -46.42 -31.91 -23.61
N ALA A 651 -45.09 -31.87 -23.63
CA ALA A 651 -44.31 -31.09 -24.60
C ALA A 651 -43.09 -31.87 -25.09
N ILE A 652 -42.78 -31.80 -26.39
CA ILE A 652 -41.54 -32.29 -26.97
C ILE A 652 -40.69 -31.04 -27.29
N PRO A 653 -39.59 -30.81 -26.59
CA PRO A 653 -38.84 -29.56 -26.71
C PRO A 653 -38.02 -29.47 -28.02
N SER A 654 -37.46 -28.28 -28.26
CA SER A 654 -36.68 -28.00 -29.46
C SER A 654 -35.54 -29.02 -29.66
N SER A 655 -35.34 -29.45 -30.91
CA SER A 655 -34.30 -30.39 -31.34
C SER A 655 -34.26 -31.73 -30.57
N CYS A 656 -35.30 -32.07 -29.79
CA CYS A 656 -35.30 -33.24 -28.90
C CYS A 656 -34.80 -34.53 -29.58
N PHE A 657 -35.21 -34.78 -30.80
CA PHE A 657 -34.81 -35.89 -31.68
C PHE A 657 -34.26 -35.38 -33.02
N GLY A 658 -33.74 -34.15 -33.09
CA GLY A 658 -33.12 -33.62 -34.29
C GLY A 658 -31.93 -34.46 -34.72
N ASP A 659 -31.70 -34.59 -36.03
CA ASP A 659 -30.61 -35.37 -36.64
C ASP A 659 -30.60 -36.87 -36.29
N CYS A 660 -31.73 -37.45 -35.84
CA CYS A 660 -31.88 -38.88 -35.65
C CYS A 660 -32.14 -39.57 -37.02
N SER A 661 -31.08 -39.71 -37.82
CA SER A 661 -31.17 -40.10 -39.22
C SER A 661 -31.72 -41.50 -39.48
N SER A 662 -31.78 -42.42 -38.50
CA SER A 662 -32.41 -43.77 -38.61
C SER A 662 -33.80 -43.86 -37.99
N LEU A 663 -34.38 -42.75 -37.50
CA LEU A 663 -35.66 -42.78 -36.80
C LEU A 663 -36.80 -42.96 -37.74
N GLU A 664 -37.37 -44.21 -37.76
CA GLU A 664 -38.40 -44.64 -38.64
C GLU A 664 -39.82 -44.45 -38.07
N SER A 665 -39.98 -44.50 -36.76
CA SER A 665 -41.26 -44.40 -36.07
C SER A 665 -41.23 -43.69 -34.74
N VAL A 666 -42.16 -42.75 -34.55
CA VAL A 666 -42.41 -42.07 -33.31
C VAL A 666 -43.87 -42.20 -32.89
N THR A 667 -44.14 -42.74 -31.71
CA THR A 667 -45.49 -42.76 -31.16
C THR A 667 -45.68 -41.58 -30.23
N ILE A 668 -46.54 -40.63 -30.58
CA ILE A 668 -46.85 -39.43 -29.81
C ILE A 668 -48.22 -39.60 -29.17
N PRO A 669 -48.35 -39.51 -27.82
CA PRO A 669 -49.63 -39.63 -27.13
C PRO A 669 -50.52 -38.40 -27.34
N GLU A 670 -51.84 -38.56 -27.10
CA GLU A 670 -52.82 -37.47 -27.23
C GLU A 670 -52.56 -36.27 -26.29
N GLY A 671 -51.84 -36.50 -25.16
CA GLY A 671 -51.50 -35.47 -24.19
C GLY A 671 -50.44 -34.45 -24.62
N VAL A 672 -49.71 -34.68 -25.75
CA VAL A 672 -48.70 -33.74 -26.22
C VAL A 672 -49.38 -32.54 -26.89
N THR A 673 -49.21 -31.35 -26.33
CA THR A 673 -49.80 -30.08 -26.78
C THR A 673 -48.82 -29.18 -27.49
N ASP A 674 -47.52 -29.37 -27.29
CA ASP A 674 -46.46 -28.53 -27.83
C ASP A 674 -45.32 -29.37 -28.45
N ILE A 675 -44.85 -28.98 -29.62
CA ILE A 675 -43.70 -29.56 -30.31
C ILE A 675 -42.79 -28.42 -30.72
N GLY A 676 -41.60 -28.38 -30.08
CA GLY A 676 -40.59 -27.35 -30.28
C GLY A 676 -39.98 -27.33 -31.66
N SER A 677 -39.29 -26.23 -32.01
CA SER A 677 -38.63 -26.08 -33.30
C SER A 677 -37.59 -27.19 -33.54
N SER A 678 -37.52 -27.69 -34.75
CA SER A 678 -36.57 -28.75 -35.16
C SER A 678 -36.60 -30.01 -34.28
N ALA A 679 -37.71 -30.28 -33.55
CA ALA A 679 -37.80 -31.42 -32.66
C ALA A 679 -37.53 -32.77 -33.35
N PHE A 680 -37.77 -32.90 -34.64
CA PHE A 680 -37.53 -34.05 -35.49
C PHE A 680 -36.86 -33.68 -36.81
N SER A 681 -36.08 -32.60 -36.89
CA SER A 681 -35.34 -32.23 -38.11
C SER A 681 -34.40 -33.37 -38.53
N ASP A 682 -34.23 -33.53 -39.83
CA ASP A 682 -33.33 -34.51 -40.46
C ASP A 682 -33.51 -35.98 -40.01
N CYS A 683 -34.75 -36.37 -39.58
CA CYS A 683 -35.15 -37.76 -39.40
C CYS A 683 -35.66 -38.39 -40.72
N ILE A 684 -35.42 -39.70 -40.93
CA ILE A 684 -35.98 -40.40 -42.09
C ILE A 684 -37.47 -40.61 -41.83
N TYR A 685 -38.32 -39.73 -42.36
CA TYR A 685 -39.77 -39.91 -42.32
C TYR A 685 -40.26 -40.76 -43.47
N ASN A 686 -40.54 -42.05 -43.25
CA ASN A 686 -41.53 -42.78 -44.05
C ASN A 686 -42.90 -42.63 -43.37
N HIS A 687 -43.85 -41.95 -44.03
CA HIS A 687 -45.20 -41.65 -43.58
C HIS A 687 -45.93 -42.87 -43.00
N ARG A 688 -45.85 -43.13 -41.72
CA ARG A 688 -46.81 -43.93 -40.94
C ARG A 688 -47.07 -43.32 -39.57
N THR A 689 -47.71 -42.16 -39.55
CA THR A 689 -48.41 -41.73 -38.38
C THR A 689 -49.68 -42.54 -38.25
N THR A 690 -49.84 -43.33 -37.18
CA THR A 690 -51.15 -43.76 -36.74
C THR A 690 -51.87 -42.51 -36.21
N LYS A 691 -52.69 -41.90 -37.14
CA LYS A 691 -53.51 -40.74 -36.84
C LYS A 691 -54.61 -41.16 -35.88
N THR A 692 -54.58 -40.65 -34.64
CA THR A 692 -55.81 -40.24 -33.99
C THR A 692 -56.08 -38.80 -34.42
N ASN A 693 -57.33 -38.52 -34.83
CA ASN A 693 -57.78 -37.30 -35.50
C ASN A 693 -57.60 -36.05 -34.62
N GLN A 694 -56.49 -35.33 -34.77
CA GLN A 694 -56.39 -33.88 -34.32
C GLN A 694 -55.56 -33.08 -35.30
N LYS A 695 -56.13 -31.94 -35.75
CA LYS A 695 -55.43 -30.89 -36.51
C LYS A 695 -54.41 -30.20 -35.65
N TYR A 696 -53.14 -30.45 -35.91
CA TYR A 696 -52.05 -29.56 -35.44
C TYR A 696 -51.91 -28.39 -36.43
N PRO A 697 -51.71 -27.12 -35.95
CA PRO A 697 -51.33 -26.05 -36.84
C PRO A 697 -49.97 -26.37 -37.46
N SER A 698 -49.81 -26.05 -38.72
CA SER A 698 -48.68 -26.33 -39.61
C SER A 698 -47.33 -26.10 -38.87
N VAL A 699 -46.73 -27.22 -38.46
CA VAL A 699 -45.32 -27.23 -38.02
C VAL A 699 -44.51 -27.44 -39.30
N ASN A 700 -43.64 -26.52 -39.68
CA ASN A 700 -42.59 -26.75 -40.66
C ASN A 700 -41.68 -27.84 -40.08
N LEU A 701 -41.84 -29.05 -40.49
CA LEU A 701 -41.01 -30.23 -40.23
C LEU A 701 -39.75 -30.13 -41.07
#